data_9eeb3822b9be7ea97fdfa033b3c7c9d2
#
_entry.id   9eeb3822b9be7ea97fdfa033b3c7c9d2
#
_cell.length_a   1.000
_cell.length_b   1.000
_cell.length_c   1.000
_cell.angle_alpha   90.00
_cell.angle_beta   90.00
_cell.angle_gamma   90.00
#
_symmetry.space_group_name_H-M   'P 1'
#
loop_
_entity.id
_entity.type
_entity.pdbx_description
1 polymer ?
#
loop_
_entity_poly.entity_id
_entity_poly.type
_entity_poly.pdbx_seq_one_letter_code
_entity_poly.pdbx_strand_id
1 'polypeptide(L)'
;MTYEYYPIQGIKEGLGPGSQVPIRREFNEWSTSEEPRDQRQVVLFLLALRDFQAIPPDSRDSYFQIAGIHGMPYKSWDEPGLTAQETHRKGYCVHANSLFPIWHRPYLLLYEQRIYEIMVDVVIPRLRLPGGKEDKWLEAAYLWRLPFWDWAKHPKIPKLMCMRRIRLSFPEMTIDNPLYKFKMPNGEKMGIYGLGTLKSPDFEPTLEYGECCATSRCPTPMERVPTSKEWREGVVNTEVANEFMKNHESITDFDYGKTTEMVYRLLTYPMDFVSFATTARDATMDSSSASKVTNDMNIEFIHNNIHYWVGGNGGHMSQIPVATFDPIFWFHHCYLDRLFAIWQTLHPEKWFNADKTRPFDQKIIGMGDIVTSDAPLRPFHMDEQGTVWTPDGVRDWFKLGYTYPELQRWNYGDNFREELFRDVNETYGVQRKEAIAMAKPDSKLPGVVQSGENGVSMNDYAVSIRYSKFAMDGYPFNLEVYLRPENETENKFRPEDFVTNVYNFSQPAEQNGETVCSNCNDLEEQDVQVIAYIPITQYLVKKIGQQVLRDLTPDTVEPYLSGLYYRVTMGDNVVAEERWKPTLNLKVAVSRTSMEYSNDPSIPTTFVDPEIIPSLGVSPESPESPEAAGVPARTPGVSTNYVPFNSMTPLEEEVSTGGSLVITAPSTNLDIPRRENKTGISLASVDPGSNNVTNQESYDILLHIVIHSKSHLLSCSSREAGRGFSNPTGLKIEPWLRKDDPRIRVDIGANDFIVYVDGRRILVVERAIKRGNITHVKYFTFDQGKDPVFAKELTVTTYRQTGMVP
;
A
#
# COMPACT_ATOMS: atom_id res chain seq x y z
N MET A 1 15.44 -34.88 -19.46
CA MET A 1 14.15 -34.92 -18.76
C MET A 1 13.51 -33.57 -19.01
N THR A 2 12.29 -33.58 -19.53
CA THR A 2 11.46 -32.35 -19.60
C THR A 2 11.15 -31.94 -18.18
N TYR A 3 11.27 -30.65 -17.87
CA TYR A 3 10.88 -30.11 -16.57
C TYR A 3 9.35 -30.23 -16.41
N GLU A 4 8.90 -30.68 -15.26
CA GLU A 4 7.47 -30.75 -14.92
C GLU A 4 7.14 -29.58 -14.01
N TYR A 5 6.24 -28.70 -14.47
CA TYR A 5 5.71 -27.61 -13.67
C TYR A 5 4.74 -28.14 -12.60
N TYR A 6 4.59 -27.39 -11.52
CA TYR A 6 3.60 -27.74 -10.48
C TYR A 6 2.20 -27.31 -10.92
N PRO A 7 1.27 -28.25 -11.17
CA PRO A 7 -0.07 -27.91 -11.67
C PRO A 7 -0.97 -27.42 -10.55
N ILE A 8 -1.41 -26.17 -10.61
CA ILE A 8 -2.31 -25.56 -9.63
C ILE A 8 -3.73 -25.69 -10.15
N GLN A 9 -4.41 -26.75 -9.79
CA GLN A 9 -5.75 -27.06 -10.30
C GLN A 9 -6.87 -26.94 -9.25
N GLY A 10 -6.49 -26.77 -7.97
CA GLY A 10 -7.40 -26.90 -6.84
C GLY A 10 -7.77 -28.33 -6.51
N ILE A 11 -8.50 -28.50 -5.43
CA ILE A 11 -8.91 -29.82 -4.93
C ILE A 11 -10.07 -30.33 -5.78
N LYS A 12 -9.92 -31.50 -6.39
CA LYS A 12 -10.92 -32.11 -7.28
C LYS A 12 -11.82 -33.11 -6.58
N GLU A 13 -11.47 -33.52 -5.38
CA GLU A 13 -12.27 -34.41 -4.54
C GLU A 13 -13.37 -33.63 -3.80
N GLY A 14 -14.39 -34.38 -3.34
CA GLY A 14 -15.51 -33.80 -2.61
C GLY A 14 -16.54 -33.08 -3.47
N LEU A 15 -16.43 -33.16 -4.80
CA LEU A 15 -17.41 -32.56 -5.70
C LEU A 15 -18.72 -33.36 -5.66
N GLY A 16 -19.84 -32.64 -5.47
CA GLY A 16 -21.18 -33.19 -5.43
C GLY A 16 -21.85 -33.22 -6.82
N PRO A 17 -23.05 -33.76 -6.91
CA PRO A 17 -23.83 -33.79 -8.13
C PRO A 17 -24.24 -32.37 -8.58
N GLY A 18 -24.39 -32.17 -9.87
CA GLY A 18 -24.86 -30.88 -10.40
C GLY A 18 -23.89 -29.70 -10.21
N SER A 19 -22.59 -29.96 -10.26
CA SER A 19 -21.53 -28.94 -10.07
C SER A 19 -21.47 -28.33 -8.65
N GLN A 20 -21.99 -29.03 -7.64
CA GLN A 20 -21.81 -28.63 -6.25
C GLN A 20 -20.35 -28.84 -5.85
N VAL A 21 -19.80 -27.83 -5.17
CA VAL A 21 -18.40 -27.82 -4.70
C VAL A 21 -18.38 -27.60 -3.19
N PRO A 22 -17.34 -28.08 -2.47
CA PRO A 22 -17.16 -27.78 -1.06
C PRO A 22 -16.99 -26.28 -0.79
N ILE A 23 -17.37 -25.87 0.41
CA ILE A 23 -17.36 -24.46 0.82
C ILE A 23 -16.12 -24.12 1.62
N ARG A 24 -15.53 -22.96 1.33
CA ARG A 24 -14.63 -22.24 2.23
C ARG A 24 -15.49 -21.64 3.34
N ARG A 25 -15.22 -21.98 4.59
CA ARG A 25 -16.04 -21.61 5.75
C ARG A 25 -15.41 -20.47 6.53
N GLU A 26 -16.22 -19.76 7.33
CA GLU A 26 -15.69 -18.80 8.29
C GLU A 26 -14.83 -19.53 9.34
N PHE A 27 -13.65 -18.97 9.63
CA PHE A 27 -12.61 -19.64 10.42
C PHE A 27 -13.05 -19.95 11.85
N ASN A 28 -13.71 -19.02 12.54
CA ASN A 28 -14.16 -19.24 13.91
C ASN A 28 -15.29 -20.30 13.95
N GLU A 29 -16.26 -20.17 13.05
CA GLU A 29 -17.38 -21.12 12.95
C GLU A 29 -16.88 -22.54 12.64
N TRP A 30 -15.93 -22.67 11.72
CA TRP A 30 -15.33 -23.94 11.35
C TRP A 30 -14.46 -24.51 12.47
N SER A 31 -13.58 -23.70 13.07
CA SER A 31 -12.60 -24.18 14.05
C SER A 31 -13.18 -24.51 15.43
N THR A 32 -14.37 -23.99 15.73
CA THR A 32 -15.11 -24.27 16.98
C THR A 32 -16.31 -25.20 16.80
N SER A 33 -16.52 -25.71 15.58
CA SER A 33 -17.61 -26.61 15.25
C SER A 33 -17.52 -27.92 16.05
N GLU A 34 -18.64 -28.37 16.57
CA GLU A 34 -18.77 -29.68 17.27
C GLU A 34 -19.02 -30.85 16.31
N GLU A 35 -19.21 -30.54 15.01
CA GLU A 35 -19.43 -31.59 14.02
C GLU A 35 -18.19 -32.47 13.86
N PRO A 36 -18.32 -33.81 13.96
CA PRO A 36 -17.18 -34.71 13.92
C PRO A 36 -16.35 -34.64 12.65
N ARG A 37 -16.92 -34.23 11.52
CA ARG A 37 -16.21 -34.01 10.27
C ARG A 37 -15.32 -32.79 10.40
N ASP A 38 -15.85 -31.67 10.89
CA ASP A 38 -15.12 -30.40 11.04
C ASP A 38 -13.97 -30.56 12.04
N GLN A 39 -14.18 -31.26 13.14
CA GLN A 39 -13.12 -31.59 14.10
C GLN A 39 -11.99 -32.40 13.45
N ARG A 40 -12.31 -33.36 12.57
CA ARG A 40 -11.27 -34.04 11.77
C ARG A 40 -10.55 -33.11 10.82
N GLN A 41 -11.29 -32.23 10.16
CA GLN A 41 -10.68 -31.22 9.28
C GLN A 41 -9.70 -30.32 10.03
N VAL A 42 -10.06 -29.82 11.21
CA VAL A 42 -9.19 -29.00 12.06
C VAL A 42 -7.90 -29.74 12.42
N VAL A 43 -8.03 -31.02 12.83
CA VAL A 43 -6.86 -31.84 13.15
C VAL A 43 -5.97 -32.06 11.94
N LEU A 44 -6.55 -32.48 10.81
CA LEU A 44 -5.82 -32.67 9.57
C LEU A 44 -5.09 -31.40 9.13
N PHE A 45 -5.78 -30.27 9.15
CA PHE A 45 -5.24 -28.98 8.79
C PHE A 45 -4.05 -28.58 9.67
N LEU A 46 -4.19 -28.67 10.98
CA LEU A 46 -3.10 -28.31 11.90
C LEU A 46 -1.86 -29.19 11.74
N LEU A 47 -2.08 -30.49 11.53
CA LEU A 47 -0.98 -31.42 11.29
C LEU A 47 -0.34 -31.21 9.92
N ALA A 48 -1.15 -31.00 8.89
CA ALA A 48 -0.64 -30.71 7.54
C ALA A 48 0.12 -29.38 7.48
N LEU A 49 -0.40 -28.31 8.09
CA LEU A 49 0.29 -27.03 8.15
C LEU A 49 1.62 -27.12 8.90
N ARG A 50 1.64 -27.85 10.03
CA ARG A 50 2.89 -28.13 10.76
C ARG A 50 3.92 -28.83 9.88
N ASP A 51 3.50 -29.86 9.17
CA ASP A 51 4.38 -30.64 8.32
C ASP A 51 4.81 -29.85 7.08
N PHE A 52 3.93 -29.03 6.52
CA PHE A 52 4.24 -28.07 5.45
C PHE A 52 5.32 -27.07 5.85
N GLN A 53 5.21 -26.48 7.04
CA GLN A 53 6.19 -25.56 7.59
C GLN A 53 7.53 -26.23 7.91
N ALA A 54 7.55 -27.55 8.06
CA ALA A 54 8.76 -28.33 8.33
C ALA A 54 9.49 -28.83 7.06
N ILE A 55 8.92 -28.66 5.86
CA ILE A 55 9.58 -28.97 4.60
C ILE A 55 10.83 -28.09 4.45
N PRO A 56 11.98 -28.67 4.01
CA PRO A 56 13.22 -27.90 3.83
C PRO A 56 12.99 -26.63 3.01
N PRO A 57 13.46 -25.46 3.47
CA PRO A 57 13.15 -24.16 2.88
C PRO A 57 13.65 -23.96 1.44
N ASP A 58 14.56 -24.77 0.95
CA ASP A 58 15.05 -24.79 -0.43
C ASP A 58 14.20 -25.65 -1.38
N SER A 59 13.29 -26.46 -0.87
CA SER A 59 12.36 -27.25 -1.69
C SER A 59 11.31 -26.34 -2.34
N ARG A 60 11.09 -26.49 -3.66
CA ARG A 60 10.13 -25.71 -4.46
C ARG A 60 8.75 -25.58 -3.80
N ASP A 61 8.26 -26.67 -3.27
CA ASP A 61 6.93 -26.82 -2.69
C ASP A 61 6.89 -26.66 -1.16
N SER A 62 7.95 -26.07 -0.56
CA SER A 62 8.00 -25.73 0.86
C SER A 62 7.13 -24.52 1.20
N TYR A 63 6.71 -24.41 2.46
CA TYR A 63 6.04 -23.20 2.97
C TYR A 63 6.86 -21.93 2.69
N PHE A 64 8.19 -22.02 2.89
CA PHE A 64 9.08 -20.88 2.70
C PHE A 64 9.13 -20.41 1.24
N GLN A 65 9.27 -21.32 0.26
CA GLN A 65 9.30 -20.91 -1.14
C GLN A 65 7.95 -20.42 -1.64
N ILE A 66 6.86 -21.08 -1.24
CA ILE A 66 5.50 -20.63 -1.61
C ILE A 66 5.18 -19.28 -0.99
N ALA A 67 5.50 -19.03 0.28
CA ALA A 67 5.36 -17.71 0.87
C ALA A 67 6.25 -16.67 0.17
N GLY A 68 7.45 -17.04 -0.25
CA GLY A 68 8.40 -16.17 -0.94
C GLY A 68 7.96 -15.70 -2.33
N ILE A 69 6.94 -16.31 -2.96
CA ILE A 69 6.40 -15.87 -4.26
C ILE A 69 5.91 -14.41 -4.19
N HIS A 70 5.35 -14.00 -3.07
CA HIS A 70 4.80 -12.65 -2.88
C HIS A 70 5.86 -11.54 -2.87
N GLY A 71 7.05 -11.82 -2.33
CA GLY A 71 8.09 -10.81 -2.18
C GLY A 71 9.48 -11.41 -2.03
N MET A 72 10.14 -11.18 -0.87
CA MET A 72 11.42 -11.80 -0.58
C MET A 72 11.31 -13.33 -0.56
N PRO A 73 12.32 -14.04 -1.09
CA PRO A 73 13.65 -13.59 -1.50
C PRO A 73 13.76 -13.08 -2.94
N TYR A 74 12.65 -12.72 -3.62
CA TYR A 74 12.61 -12.23 -5.01
C TYR A 74 13.23 -13.19 -6.03
N LYS A 75 13.02 -14.48 -5.82
CA LYS A 75 13.50 -15.57 -6.69
C LYS A 75 12.37 -16.04 -7.60
N SER A 76 12.73 -16.47 -8.80
CA SER A 76 11.79 -17.19 -9.67
C SER A 76 11.28 -18.45 -8.97
N TRP A 77 9.98 -18.68 -9.03
CA TRP A 77 9.34 -19.87 -8.52
C TRP A 77 8.75 -20.68 -9.67
N ASP A 78 9.14 -21.95 -9.80
CA ASP A 78 8.62 -22.89 -10.80
C ASP A 78 8.68 -22.40 -12.26
N GLU A 79 9.69 -21.61 -12.61
CA GLU A 79 9.87 -21.02 -13.95
C GLU A 79 11.32 -21.25 -14.46
N PRO A 80 11.71 -22.49 -14.80
CA PRO A 80 13.09 -22.83 -15.17
C PRO A 80 13.50 -22.29 -16.55
N GLY A 81 12.54 -21.91 -17.38
CA GLY A 81 12.75 -21.49 -18.77
C GLY A 81 12.79 -19.98 -18.99
N LEU A 82 12.82 -19.17 -17.93
CA LEU A 82 12.90 -17.72 -18.08
C LEU A 82 14.17 -17.28 -18.80
N THR A 83 14.02 -16.35 -19.73
CA THR A 83 15.15 -15.67 -20.39
C THR A 83 15.94 -14.84 -19.40
N ALA A 84 17.20 -14.49 -19.75
CA ALA A 84 18.03 -13.62 -18.91
C ALA A 84 17.32 -12.27 -18.60
N GLN A 85 16.51 -11.78 -19.53
CA GLN A 85 15.75 -10.54 -19.36
C GLN A 85 14.56 -10.70 -18.41
N GLU A 86 13.90 -11.86 -18.43
CA GLU A 86 12.80 -12.19 -17.52
C GLU A 86 13.29 -12.52 -16.11
N THR A 87 14.46 -13.15 -15.96
CA THR A 87 15.10 -13.43 -14.66
C THR A 87 15.58 -12.17 -13.94
N HIS A 88 15.73 -11.04 -14.66
CA HIS A 88 16.02 -9.75 -14.04
C HIS A 88 14.80 -9.08 -13.40
N ARG A 89 13.58 -9.51 -13.74
CA ARG A 89 12.38 -9.01 -13.08
C ARG A 89 12.19 -9.72 -11.74
N LYS A 90 12.04 -8.94 -10.69
CA LYS A 90 11.91 -9.41 -9.31
C LYS A 90 10.53 -9.09 -8.74
N GLY A 91 9.96 -10.03 -8.00
CA GLY A 91 8.67 -9.90 -7.35
C GLY A 91 7.49 -10.18 -8.30
N TYR A 92 6.59 -11.06 -7.87
CA TYR A 92 5.40 -11.42 -8.64
C TYR A 92 4.15 -10.72 -8.17
N CYS A 93 4.12 -10.32 -6.88
CA CYS A 93 2.92 -9.75 -6.30
C CYS A 93 2.51 -8.44 -6.95
N VAL A 94 1.21 -8.26 -7.14
CA VAL A 94 0.59 -7.11 -7.77
C VAL A 94 -0.19 -6.29 -6.74
N HIS A 95 0.26 -5.05 -6.51
CA HIS A 95 -0.45 -4.04 -5.74
C HIS A 95 -0.56 -2.77 -6.57
N ALA A 96 -1.55 -1.93 -6.30
CA ALA A 96 -1.90 -0.76 -7.11
C ALA A 96 -2.08 -1.11 -8.60
N ASN A 97 -2.76 -2.22 -8.84
CA ASN A 97 -3.03 -2.77 -10.16
C ASN A 97 -4.37 -3.51 -10.16
N SER A 98 -5.10 -3.50 -11.27
CA SER A 98 -6.40 -4.17 -11.40
C SER A 98 -6.33 -5.70 -11.26
N LEU A 99 -5.15 -6.30 -11.45
CA LEU A 99 -4.92 -7.72 -11.18
C LEU A 99 -4.86 -8.07 -9.68
N PHE A 100 -4.86 -7.11 -8.78
CA PHE A 100 -4.68 -7.36 -7.35
C PHE A 100 -5.56 -8.51 -6.81
N PRO A 101 -6.90 -8.48 -6.89
CA PRO A 101 -7.72 -9.58 -6.37
C PRO A 101 -7.59 -10.87 -7.19
N ILE A 102 -7.29 -10.74 -8.47
CA ILE A 102 -7.25 -11.88 -9.40
C ILE A 102 -5.98 -12.71 -9.21
N TRP A 103 -4.82 -12.05 -9.06
CA TRP A 103 -3.52 -12.70 -8.88
C TRP A 103 -3.46 -13.51 -7.57
N HIS A 104 -4.11 -13.00 -6.52
CA HIS A 104 -4.14 -13.69 -5.23
C HIS A 104 -5.03 -14.94 -5.24
N ARG A 105 -5.99 -15.07 -6.16
CA ARG A 105 -6.84 -16.26 -6.26
C ARG A 105 -6.10 -17.56 -6.57
N PRO A 106 -5.30 -17.68 -7.66
CA PRO A 106 -4.47 -18.86 -7.90
C PRO A 106 -3.37 -19.04 -6.85
N TYR A 107 -2.91 -17.98 -6.21
CA TYR A 107 -1.96 -18.07 -5.10
C TYR A 107 -2.57 -18.76 -3.88
N LEU A 108 -3.80 -18.40 -3.51
CA LEU A 108 -4.57 -19.10 -2.47
C LEU A 108 -4.85 -20.56 -2.86
N LEU A 109 -5.14 -20.80 -4.13
CA LEU A 109 -5.41 -22.14 -4.64
C LEU A 109 -4.19 -23.05 -4.49
N LEU A 110 -3.00 -22.55 -4.80
CA LEU A 110 -1.72 -23.23 -4.58
C LEU A 110 -1.55 -23.64 -3.10
N TYR A 111 -1.74 -22.69 -2.20
CA TYR A 111 -1.59 -22.92 -0.77
C TYR A 111 -2.62 -23.95 -0.25
N GLU A 112 -3.88 -23.82 -0.65
CA GLU A 112 -4.97 -24.74 -0.30
C GLU A 112 -4.69 -26.16 -0.79
N GLN A 113 -4.33 -26.29 -2.08
CA GLN A 113 -4.00 -27.57 -2.70
C GLN A 113 -2.82 -28.25 -2.00
N ARG A 114 -1.76 -27.49 -1.71
CA ARG A 114 -0.57 -28.04 -1.06
C ARG A 114 -0.86 -28.60 0.34
N ILE A 115 -1.67 -27.92 1.12
CA ILE A 115 -2.11 -28.41 2.43
C ILE A 115 -2.94 -29.68 2.28
N TYR A 116 -3.86 -29.71 1.32
CA TYR A 116 -4.70 -30.87 1.03
C TYR A 116 -3.85 -32.10 0.65
N GLU A 117 -2.89 -31.96 -0.24
CA GLU A 117 -1.95 -33.02 -0.62
C GLU A 117 -1.25 -33.61 0.61
N ILE A 118 -0.75 -32.73 1.50
CA ILE A 118 -0.11 -33.18 2.74
C ILE A 118 -1.11 -33.90 3.67
N MET A 119 -2.37 -33.44 3.75
CA MET A 119 -3.39 -34.15 4.52
C MET A 119 -3.56 -35.59 4.05
N VAL A 120 -3.70 -35.78 2.73
CA VAL A 120 -4.02 -37.07 2.12
C VAL A 120 -2.79 -37.99 2.06
N ASP A 121 -1.67 -37.45 1.56
CA ASP A 121 -0.50 -38.29 1.25
C ASP A 121 0.42 -38.52 2.45
N VAL A 122 0.41 -37.63 3.45
CA VAL A 122 1.34 -37.68 4.58
C VAL A 122 0.62 -37.89 5.93
N VAL A 123 -0.36 -37.02 6.23
CA VAL A 123 -0.97 -37.03 7.58
C VAL A 123 -1.85 -38.24 7.77
N ILE A 124 -2.81 -38.51 6.89
CA ILE A 124 -3.78 -39.64 7.05
C ILE A 124 -3.05 -40.98 7.13
N PRO A 125 -2.10 -41.33 6.22
CA PRO A 125 -1.35 -42.59 6.33
C PRO A 125 -0.60 -42.75 7.66
N ARG A 126 -0.04 -41.64 8.18
CA ARG A 126 0.71 -41.64 9.45
C ARG A 126 -0.18 -41.86 10.69
N LEU A 127 -1.45 -41.48 10.62
CA LEU A 127 -2.39 -41.61 11.75
C LEU A 127 -2.64 -43.06 12.15
N ARG A 128 -2.34 -44.06 11.31
CA ARG A 128 -2.52 -45.51 11.56
C ARG A 128 -3.92 -45.82 12.12
N LEU A 129 -4.92 -45.32 11.41
CA LEU A 129 -6.31 -45.44 11.82
C LEU A 129 -6.77 -46.90 11.89
N PRO A 130 -7.52 -47.33 12.92
CA PRO A 130 -8.10 -48.68 12.96
C PRO A 130 -8.98 -48.92 11.73
N GLY A 131 -9.01 -50.14 11.21
CA GLY A 131 -9.70 -50.52 9.98
C GLY A 131 -11.12 -49.94 9.87
N GLY A 132 -11.42 -49.34 8.68
CA GLY A 132 -12.70 -48.71 8.34
C GLY A 132 -12.90 -47.30 8.88
N LYS A 133 -11.92 -46.69 9.57
CA LYS A 133 -12.01 -45.30 10.01
C LYS A 133 -11.29 -44.33 9.05
N GLU A 134 -10.42 -44.86 8.18
CA GLU A 134 -9.66 -44.06 7.20
C GLU A 134 -10.58 -43.31 6.25
N ASP A 135 -11.66 -43.97 5.78
CA ASP A 135 -12.64 -43.37 4.87
C ASP A 135 -13.24 -42.06 5.42
N LYS A 136 -13.51 -41.98 6.73
CA LYS A 136 -14.06 -40.76 7.35
C LYS A 136 -13.05 -39.61 7.43
N TRP A 137 -11.76 -39.92 7.49
CA TRP A 137 -10.71 -38.91 7.46
C TRP A 137 -10.44 -38.43 6.05
N LEU A 138 -10.45 -39.34 5.07
CA LEU A 138 -10.38 -38.99 3.65
C LEU A 138 -11.61 -38.17 3.23
N GLU A 139 -12.82 -38.55 3.62
CA GLU A 139 -14.03 -37.77 3.38
C GLU A 139 -13.90 -36.35 3.97
N ALA A 140 -13.37 -36.23 5.20
CA ALA A 140 -13.16 -34.94 5.84
C ALA A 140 -12.13 -34.10 5.07
N ALA A 141 -11.05 -34.70 4.56
CA ALA A 141 -10.05 -34.02 3.72
C ALA A 141 -10.65 -33.61 2.36
N TYR A 142 -11.39 -34.47 1.69
CA TYR A 142 -12.01 -34.20 0.39
C TYR A 142 -12.98 -33.02 0.42
N LEU A 143 -13.69 -32.87 1.55
CA LEU A 143 -14.64 -31.77 1.75
C LEU A 143 -13.99 -30.51 2.38
N TRP A 144 -12.72 -30.58 2.75
CA TRP A 144 -12.02 -29.43 3.31
C TRP A 144 -11.68 -28.41 2.23
N ARG A 145 -11.84 -27.15 2.56
CA ARG A 145 -11.32 -26.00 1.82
C ARG A 145 -10.73 -25.00 2.80
N LEU A 146 -9.82 -24.12 2.34
CA LEU A 146 -9.18 -23.10 3.16
C LEU A 146 -10.24 -22.19 3.80
N PRO A 147 -10.33 -22.08 5.12
CA PRO A 147 -11.29 -21.20 5.75
C PRO A 147 -10.90 -19.72 5.56
N PHE A 148 -11.88 -18.84 5.59
CA PHE A 148 -11.67 -17.40 5.56
C PHE A 148 -11.89 -16.77 6.95
N TRP A 149 -11.21 -15.70 7.25
CA TRP A 149 -11.39 -14.90 8.45
C TRP A 149 -12.21 -13.64 8.13
N ASP A 150 -13.49 -13.62 8.53
CA ASP A 150 -14.39 -12.46 8.38
C ASP A 150 -14.08 -11.39 9.45
N TRP A 151 -13.02 -10.64 9.21
CA TRP A 151 -12.61 -9.56 10.11
C TRP A 151 -13.59 -8.36 10.10
N ALA A 152 -14.47 -8.23 9.10
CA ALA A 152 -15.50 -7.20 9.08
C ALA A 152 -16.65 -7.51 10.04
N LYS A 153 -16.98 -8.79 10.23
CA LYS A 153 -17.98 -9.27 11.19
C LYS A 153 -17.35 -9.50 12.57
N HIS A 154 -16.12 -9.97 12.59
CA HIS A 154 -15.38 -10.35 13.79
C HIS A 154 -14.01 -9.67 13.81
N PRO A 155 -13.90 -8.37 14.20
CA PRO A 155 -12.65 -7.62 14.17
C PRO A 155 -11.71 -8.02 15.32
N LYS A 156 -11.43 -9.30 15.41
CA LYS A 156 -10.48 -9.90 16.37
C LYS A 156 -9.78 -11.08 15.72
N ILE A 157 -8.52 -11.25 16.03
CA ILE A 157 -7.76 -12.43 15.59
C ILE A 157 -8.44 -13.70 16.16
N PRO A 158 -8.72 -14.71 15.32
CA PRO A 158 -9.36 -15.94 15.76
C PRO A 158 -8.64 -16.61 16.93
N LYS A 159 -9.40 -17.06 17.91
CA LYS A 159 -8.86 -17.62 19.16
C LYS A 159 -7.85 -18.74 18.92
N LEU A 160 -8.09 -19.61 17.95
CA LEU A 160 -7.18 -20.70 17.61
C LEU A 160 -5.80 -20.16 17.16
N MET A 161 -5.73 -19.02 16.46
CA MET A 161 -4.48 -18.41 16.03
C MET A 161 -3.71 -17.70 17.16
N CYS A 162 -4.38 -17.46 18.30
CA CYS A 162 -3.77 -16.82 19.47
C CYS A 162 -3.08 -17.81 20.42
N MET A 163 -3.34 -19.11 20.27
CA MET A 163 -2.85 -20.14 21.16
C MET A 163 -1.44 -20.59 20.78
N ARG A 164 -0.49 -20.55 21.69
CA ARG A 164 0.89 -21.02 21.42
C ARG A 164 0.98 -22.52 21.20
N ARG A 165 0.17 -23.29 21.90
CA ARG A 165 0.11 -24.76 21.83
C ARG A 165 -1.32 -25.23 21.76
N ILE A 166 -1.57 -26.29 21.03
CA ILE A 166 -2.90 -26.93 20.86
C ILE A 166 -2.83 -28.38 21.30
N ARG A 167 -3.80 -28.77 22.10
CA ARG A 167 -4.01 -30.18 22.40
C ARG A 167 -4.99 -30.75 21.40
N LEU A 168 -4.53 -31.72 20.61
CA LEU A 168 -5.35 -32.47 19.69
C LEU A 168 -6.05 -33.61 20.45
N SER A 169 -7.31 -33.85 20.13
CA SER A 169 -8.08 -34.98 20.70
C SER A 169 -7.69 -36.32 20.08
N PHE A 170 -7.27 -36.29 18.79
CA PHE A 170 -6.78 -37.45 18.08
C PHE A 170 -5.78 -37.04 16.98
N PRO A 171 -4.58 -37.66 16.90
CA PRO A 171 -3.99 -38.46 17.99
C PRO A 171 -3.85 -37.59 19.25
N GLU A 172 -4.02 -38.19 20.41
CA GLU A 172 -3.91 -37.41 21.66
C GLU A 172 -2.47 -36.93 21.83
N MET A 173 -2.24 -35.68 21.50
CA MET A 173 -0.93 -35.01 21.56
C MET A 173 -1.08 -33.51 21.70
N THR A 174 -0.06 -32.86 22.25
CA THR A 174 0.06 -31.41 22.26
C THR A 174 1.12 -30.99 21.25
N ILE A 175 0.78 -30.08 20.34
CA ILE A 175 1.69 -29.53 19.34
C ILE A 175 1.92 -28.05 19.58
N ASP A 176 3.05 -27.55 19.14
CA ASP A 176 3.22 -26.11 18.89
C ASP A 176 2.24 -25.73 17.76
N ASN A 177 1.54 -24.62 17.94
CA ASN A 177 0.52 -24.21 17.01
C ASN A 177 1.14 -23.58 15.75
N PRO A 178 1.01 -24.20 14.57
CA PRO A 178 1.57 -23.66 13.33
C PRO A 178 0.86 -22.39 12.84
N LEU A 179 -0.31 -22.05 13.40
CA LEU A 179 -1.04 -20.80 13.11
C LEU A 179 -0.56 -19.62 13.95
N TYR A 180 0.11 -19.91 15.10
CA TYR A 180 0.55 -18.86 16.01
C TYR A 180 1.63 -17.98 15.36
N LYS A 181 2.62 -18.62 14.74
CA LYS A 181 3.66 -17.99 13.91
C LYS A 181 4.36 -19.05 13.06
N PHE A 182 4.89 -18.68 11.94
CA PHE A 182 5.83 -19.52 11.20
C PHE A 182 7.19 -19.52 11.91
N LYS A 183 7.79 -20.70 12.02
CA LYS A 183 9.16 -20.90 12.51
C LYS A 183 9.97 -21.64 11.46
N MET A 184 11.15 -21.12 11.18
CA MET A 184 12.10 -21.82 10.30
C MET A 184 12.46 -23.20 10.86
N PRO A 185 12.53 -24.23 10.00
CA PRO A 185 13.04 -25.54 10.40
C PRO A 185 14.40 -25.41 11.08
N ASN A 186 14.64 -26.20 12.11
CA ASN A 186 15.88 -26.22 12.90
C ASN A 186 16.28 -24.87 13.56
N GLY A 187 15.41 -23.86 13.53
CA GLY A 187 15.70 -22.53 14.05
C GLY A 187 16.70 -21.74 13.21
N GLU A 188 16.82 -22.07 11.93
CA GLU A 188 17.69 -21.39 10.99
C GLU A 188 17.20 -19.96 10.73
N LYS A 189 18.13 -19.08 10.32
CA LYS A 189 17.80 -17.71 9.92
C LYS A 189 17.19 -17.69 8.53
N MET A 190 16.16 -16.90 8.31
CA MET A 190 15.52 -16.70 7.00
C MET A 190 16.49 -16.16 5.94
N GLY A 191 17.50 -15.40 6.34
CA GLY A 191 18.55 -14.86 5.46
C GLY A 191 19.42 -15.90 4.79
N ILE A 192 19.55 -17.11 5.35
CA ILE A 192 20.26 -18.24 4.70
C ILE A 192 19.59 -18.56 3.35
N TYR A 193 18.28 -18.36 3.27
CA TYR A 193 17.48 -18.65 2.08
C TYR A 193 17.15 -17.38 1.27
N GLY A 194 17.75 -16.23 1.63
CA GLY A 194 17.76 -15.02 0.84
C GLY A 194 16.80 -13.91 1.31
N LEU A 195 16.17 -14.03 2.48
CA LEU A 195 15.50 -12.86 3.05
C LEU A 195 16.53 -11.79 3.40
N GLY A 196 16.19 -10.56 3.09
CA GLY A 196 17.03 -9.40 3.27
C GLY A 196 16.63 -8.55 4.47
N THR A 197 17.14 -7.34 4.43
CA THR A 197 16.93 -6.29 5.41
C THR A 197 16.10 -5.19 4.77
N LEU A 198 15.08 -4.69 5.46
CA LEU A 198 14.37 -3.48 5.05
C LEU A 198 15.04 -2.29 5.74
N LYS A 199 15.76 -1.48 4.96
CA LYS A 199 16.40 -0.24 5.41
C LYS A 199 15.51 0.93 5.03
N SER A 200 15.18 1.77 5.98
CA SER A 200 14.59 3.08 5.71
C SER A 200 15.44 4.13 6.41
N PRO A 201 15.77 5.25 5.77
CA PRO A 201 16.50 6.35 6.40
C PRO A 201 15.75 6.95 7.60
N ASP A 202 14.42 6.75 7.65
CA ASP A 202 13.51 7.32 8.65
C ASP A 202 12.96 6.28 9.60
N PHE A 203 13.34 5.05 9.39
CA PHE A 203 12.89 3.90 10.11
C PHE A 203 14.10 3.29 10.83
N GLU A 204 14.53 4.00 11.86
CA GLU A 204 15.53 3.48 12.79
C GLU A 204 14.82 2.82 13.98
N PRO A 205 15.17 1.60 14.29
CA PRO A 205 16.22 0.77 13.69
C PRO A 205 15.73 -0.01 12.45
N THR A 206 16.67 -0.33 11.55
CA THR A 206 16.51 -1.16 10.37
C THR A 206 15.87 -2.53 10.67
N LEU A 207 14.90 -2.98 9.88
CA LEU A 207 14.25 -4.28 10.06
C LEU A 207 15.04 -5.41 9.37
N GLU A 208 15.78 -6.16 10.14
CA GLU A 208 16.66 -7.24 9.68
C GLU A 208 15.89 -8.58 9.59
N TYR A 209 14.92 -8.68 8.66
CA TYR A 209 14.12 -9.92 8.50
C TYR A 209 14.97 -11.15 8.18
N GLY A 210 16.11 -10.99 7.52
CA GLY A 210 17.07 -12.06 7.31
C GLY A 210 17.64 -12.67 8.59
N GLU A 211 17.68 -11.93 9.68
CA GLU A 211 18.11 -12.40 10.98
C GLU A 211 17.02 -13.15 11.75
N CYS A 212 15.76 -13.07 11.30
CA CYS A 212 14.65 -13.75 11.94
C CYS A 212 14.68 -15.26 11.67
N CYS A 213 14.34 -16.04 12.68
CA CYS A 213 14.06 -17.48 12.55
C CYS A 213 12.56 -17.79 12.73
N ALA A 214 11.73 -16.78 12.99
CA ALA A 214 10.28 -16.89 13.04
C ALA A 214 9.60 -15.55 12.75
N THR A 215 8.31 -15.58 12.41
CA THR A 215 7.51 -14.38 12.12
C THR A 215 7.05 -13.68 13.40
N SER A 216 6.88 -12.36 13.30
CA SER A 216 6.32 -11.52 14.36
C SER A 216 5.02 -10.86 13.92
N ARG A 217 4.08 -10.68 14.85
CA ARG A 217 2.79 -10.01 14.71
C ARG A 217 2.61 -9.02 15.84
N CYS A 218 2.40 -7.73 15.51
CA CYS A 218 2.36 -6.64 16.49
C CYS A 218 3.46 -6.74 17.56
N PRO A 219 4.73 -6.88 17.17
CA PRO A 219 5.81 -6.82 18.15
C PRO A 219 5.76 -5.42 18.77
N THR A 220 5.98 -5.33 20.05
CA THR A 220 5.90 -4.07 20.82
C THR A 220 6.79 -2.93 20.26
N PRO A 221 6.77 -1.71 20.85
CA PRO A 221 7.42 -0.51 20.30
C PRO A 221 8.81 -0.70 19.69
N MET A 222 9.04 -0.06 18.57
CA MET A 222 10.18 -0.26 17.67
C MET A 222 11.56 -0.03 18.24
N GLU A 223 11.70 0.78 19.26
CA GLU A 223 13.00 1.07 19.89
C GLU A 223 13.78 -0.18 20.33
N ARG A 224 13.11 -1.33 20.46
CA ARG A 224 13.72 -2.59 20.88
C ARG A 224 13.62 -3.72 19.86
N VAL A 225 12.76 -3.59 18.85
CA VAL A 225 12.36 -4.71 17.99
C VAL A 225 13.51 -5.29 17.16
N PRO A 226 14.31 -4.54 16.41
CA PRO A 226 15.28 -5.13 15.47
C PRO A 226 16.54 -5.68 16.13
N THR A 227 16.83 -5.27 17.33
CA THR A 227 18.02 -5.73 18.09
C THR A 227 17.67 -6.80 19.09
N SER A 228 16.38 -7.02 19.38
CA SER A 228 15.99 -7.98 20.38
C SER A 228 16.03 -9.39 19.85
N LYS A 229 16.64 -10.29 20.62
CA LYS A 229 16.61 -11.73 20.36
C LYS A 229 15.16 -12.24 20.25
N GLU A 230 14.26 -11.72 21.07
CA GLU A 230 12.85 -12.07 21.10
C GLU A 230 12.16 -11.79 19.75
N TRP A 231 12.41 -10.62 19.13
CA TRP A 231 11.86 -10.30 17.82
C TRP A 231 12.37 -11.25 16.74
N ARG A 232 13.66 -11.57 16.76
CA ARG A 232 14.25 -12.53 15.79
C ARG A 232 13.68 -13.94 15.96
N GLU A 233 13.33 -14.33 17.19
CA GLU A 233 12.64 -15.59 17.51
C GLU A 233 11.11 -15.51 17.30
N GLY A 234 10.59 -14.36 16.95
CA GLY A 234 9.19 -14.09 16.63
C GLY A 234 8.33 -13.73 17.84
N VAL A 235 7.89 -12.51 17.91
CA VAL A 235 6.95 -11.98 18.91
C VAL A 235 5.53 -11.98 18.33
N VAL A 236 4.58 -12.54 19.04
CA VAL A 236 3.15 -12.46 18.69
C VAL A 236 2.41 -11.83 19.85
N ASN A 237 1.93 -10.60 19.64
CA ASN A 237 1.16 -9.86 20.63
C ASN A 237 -0.27 -9.66 20.14
N THR A 238 -1.08 -10.67 20.35
CA THR A 238 -2.47 -10.72 19.89
C THR A 238 -3.34 -9.64 20.55
N GLU A 239 -3.05 -9.28 21.82
CA GLU A 239 -3.81 -8.27 22.53
C GLU A 239 -3.64 -6.90 21.88
N VAL A 240 -2.40 -6.53 21.56
CA VAL A 240 -2.11 -5.28 20.84
C VAL A 240 -2.75 -5.27 19.45
N ALA A 241 -2.65 -6.37 18.70
CA ALA A 241 -3.30 -6.48 17.40
C ALA A 241 -4.83 -6.30 17.50
N ASN A 242 -5.45 -6.93 18.51
CA ASN A 242 -6.89 -6.79 18.75
C ASN A 242 -7.27 -5.38 19.22
N GLU A 243 -6.40 -4.68 19.97
CA GLU A 243 -6.60 -3.29 20.34
C GLU A 243 -6.48 -2.36 19.13
N PHE A 244 -5.50 -2.59 18.24
CA PHE A 244 -5.40 -1.86 16.98
C PHE A 244 -6.70 -2.02 16.17
N MET A 245 -7.14 -3.24 15.95
CA MET A 245 -8.39 -3.49 15.24
C MET A 245 -9.59 -2.83 15.92
N LYS A 246 -9.70 -2.92 17.25
CA LYS A 246 -10.77 -2.29 18.01
C LYS A 246 -10.73 -0.76 17.92
N ASN A 247 -9.56 -0.14 18.11
CA ASN A 247 -9.42 1.32 18.12
C ASN A 247 -9.66 1.92 16.74
N HIS A 248 -9.29 1.20 15.69
CA HIS A 248 -9.52 1.63 14.31
C HIS A 248 -10.90 1.23 13.78
N GLU A 249 -11.58 0.27 14.42
CA GLU A 249 -12.87 -0.26 14.02
C GLU A 249 -14.05 0.32 14.81
N SER A 250 -13.92 0.45 16.14
CA SER A 250 -15.06 0.74 17.01
C SER A 250 -15.42 2.22 17.01
N ILE A 251 -16.45 2.58 16.25
CA ILE A 251 -17.06 3.91 16.32
C ILE A 251 -18.17 3.96 17.36
N THR A 252 -18.84 2.85 17.64
CA THR A 252 -20.02 2.78 18.53
C THR A 252 -19.84 1.70 19.59
N ASP A 253 -20.66 1.72 20.65
CA ASP A 253 -20.75 0.65 21.65
C ASP A 253 -21.33 -0.67 21.09
N PHE A 254 -21.68 -0.68 19.80
CA PHE A 254 -22.13 -1.86 19.09
C PHE A 254 -20.93 -2.60 18.49
N ASP A 255 -21.00 -3.93 18.43
CA ASP A 255 -19.89 -4.85 18.03
C ASP A 255 -19.53 -4.79 16.54
N TYR A 256 -19.77 -3.68 15.81
CA TYR A 256 -19.42 -3.51 14.41
C TYR A 256 -18.66 -2.21 14.14
N GLY A 257 -17.76 -2.27 13.20
CA GLY A 257 -16.79 -1.25 12.94
C GLY A 257 -16.89 -0.65 11.54
N LYS A 258 -15.91 0.20 11.26
CA LYS A 258 -15.73 0.88 9.96
C LYS A 258 -15.54 -0.10 8.81
N THR A 259 -14.86 -1.22 9.03
CA THR A 259 -14.67 -2.24 7.98
C THR A 259 -15.98 -2.88 7.55
N THR A 260 -16.93 -3.05 8.45
CA THR A 260 -18.29 -3.52 8.10
C THR A 260 -18.96 -2.56 7.11
N GLU A 261 -18.89 -1.27 7.37
CA GLU A 261 -19.42 -0.23 6.47
C GLU A 261 -18.65 -0.18 5.14
N MET A 262 -17.32 -0.27 5.19
CA MET A 262 -16.49 -0.30 3.98
C MET A 262 -16.80 -1.52 3.11
N VAL A 263 -16.97 -2.70 3.70
CA VAL A 263 -17.36 -3.93 3.00
C VAL A 263 -18.76 -3.82 2.42
N TYR A 264 -19.71 -3.24 3.17
CA TYR A 264 -21.06 -2.98 2.66
C TYR A 264 -21.04 -2.13 1.39
N ARG A 265 -20.30 -1.01 1.41
CA ARG A 265 -20.14 -0.12 0.26
C ARG A 265 -19.41 -0.78 -0.89
N LEU A 266 -18.34 -1.52 -0.60
CA LEU A 266 -17.58 -2.28 -1.59
C LEU A 266 -18.49 -3.22 -2.40
N LEU A 267 -19.42 -3.90 -1.73
CA LEU A 267 -20.30 -4.90 -2.35
C LEU A 267 -21.53 -4.30 -3.03
N THR A 268 -22.06 -3.18 -2.51
CA THR A 268 -23.34 -2.62 -2.95
C THR A 268 -23.21 -1.39 -3.84
N TYR A 269 -22.08 -0.67 -3.79
CA TYR A 269 -21.89 0.53 -4.57
C TYR A 269 -21.70 0.22 -6.07
N PRO A 270 -22.36 0.96 -6.97
CA PRO A 270 -22.21 0.77 -8.40
C PRO A 270 -20.86 1.33 -8.89
N MET A 271 -19.88 0.46 -9.07
CA MET A 271 -18.56 0.82 -9.60
C MET A 271 -18.12 -0.15 -10.72
N ASP A 272 -17.14 0.25 -11.53
CA ASP A 272 -16.51 -0.66 -12.49
C ASP A 272 -15.51 -1.59 -11.79
N PHE A 273 -15.05 -2.61 -12.53
CA PHE A 273 -14.13 -3.60 -11.99
C PHE A 273 -12.80 -2.99 -11.52
N VAL A 274 -12.24 -2.03 -12.25
CA VAL A 274 -10.95 -1.43 -11.91
C VAL A 274 -11.07 -0.58 -10.63
N SER A 275 -12.17 0.17 -10.49
CA SER A 275 -12.45 0.91 -9.24
C SER A 275 -12.64 0.01 -8.04
N PHE A 276 -13.28 -1.16 -8.22
CA PHE A 276 -13.39 -2.19 -7.19
C PHE A 276 -12.02 -2.78 -6.80
N ALA A 277 -11.18 -3.08 -7.79
CA ALA A 277 -10.01 -3.94 -7.62
C ALA A 277 -8.81 -3.23 -6.97
N THR A 278 -8.59 -1.95 -7.26
CA THR A 278 -7.31 -1.31 -6.92
C THR A 278 -7.43 0.11 -6.38
N THR A 279 -6.45 0.47 -5.55
CA THR A 279 -6.25 1.85 -5.08
C THR A 279 -5.72 2.79 -6.15
N ALA A 280 -5.09 2.26 -7.21
CA ALA A 280 -4.40 3.06 -8.21
C ALA A 280 -5.32 3.99 -8.99
N ARG A 281 -4.87 5.21 -9.25
CA ARG A 281 -5.55 6.22 -10.07
C ARG A 281 -4.54 6.90 -10.98
N ASP A 282 -5.01 7.29 -12.17
CA ASP A 282 -4.19 8.03 -13.13
C ASP A 282 -3.93 9.46 -12.63
N ALA A 283 -2.67 9.88 -12.64
CA ALA A 283 -2.28 11.24 -12.29
C ALA A 283 -2.87 12.28 -13.27
N THR A 284 -3.07 11.89 -14.52
CA THR A 284 -3.58 12.77 -15.59
C THR A 284 -5.10 12.96 -15.57
N MET A 285 -5.84 12.17 -14.80
CA MET A 285 -7.28 12.37 -14.58
C MET A 285 -7.53 13.62 -13.72
N ASP A 286 -6.90 14.74 -14.11
CA ASP A 286 -6.88 15.94 -13.31
C ASP A 286 -7.93 16.96 -13.70
N SER A 287 -8.29 17.75 -12.72
CA SER A 287 -8.91 19.08 -12.67
C SER A 287 -10.20 19.34 -13.45
N SER A 288 -10.41 18.86 -14.64
CA SER A 288 -11.70 19.07 -15.34
C SER A 288 -12.76 18.01 -14.97
N SER A 289 -12.34 16.88 -14.41
CA SER A 289 -13.19 15.82 -13.87
C SER A 289 -13.23 15.79 -12.35
N ALA A 290 -12.59 16.72 -11.66
CA ALA A 290 -12.72 16.92 -10.21
C ALA A 290 -14.17 17.18 -9.77
N SER A 291 -15.08 17.48 -10.69
CA SER A 291 -16.52 17.52 -10.46
C SER A 291 -17.19 16.14 -10.35
N LYS A 292 -16.47 15.05 -10.58
CA LYS A 292 -16.97 13.69 -10.32
C LYS A 292 -16.09 13.05 -9.26
N VAL A 293 -16.38 13.33 -7.99
CA VAL A 293 -15.93 12.45 -6.91
C VAL A 293 -16.64 11.13 -7.15
N THR A 294 -15.87 10.19 -7.62
CA THR A 294 -16.31 8.81 -7.62
C THR A 294 -16.20 8.30 -6.20
N ASN A 295 -17.23 7.69 -5.68
CA ASN A 295 -17.17 6.93 -4.43
C ASN A 295 -16.34 5.67 -4.70
N ASP A 296 -15.04 5.79 -4.67
CA ASP A 296 -14.09 4.76 -5.09
C ASP A 296 -13.66 3.88 -3.91
N MET A 297 -14.63 3.31 -3.17
CA MET A 297 -14.31 2.22 -2.25
C MET A 297 -13.70 1.07 -3.04
N ASN A 298 -12.54 0.58 -2.62
CA ASN A 298 -11.87 -0.53 -3.29
C ASN A 298 -11.36 -1.57 -2.30
N ILE A 299 -11.26 -2.79 -2.77
CA ILE A 299 -10.86 -3.93 -1.94
C ILE A 299 -9.42 -3.82 -1.45
N GLU A 300 -8.52 -3.25 -2.25
CA GLU A 300 -7.12 -3.10 -1.90
C GLU A 300 -6.91 -2.10 -0.75
N PHE A 301 -7.67 -1.01 -0.69
CA PHE A 301 -7.61 -0.05 0.43
C PHE A 301 -7.97 -0.71 1.77
N ILE A 302 -9.07 -1.48 1.80
CA ILE A 302 -9.49 -2.18 3.01
C ILE A 302 -8.41 -3.21 3.42
N HIS A 303 -7.92 -3.98 2.47
CA HIS A 303 -6.83 -4.93 2.66
C HIS A 303 -5.58 -4.30 3.29
N ASN A 304 -5.14 -3.15 2.79
CA ASN A 304 -3.95 -2.47 3.28
C ASN A 304 -4.05 -2.16 4.77
N ASN A 305 -5.21 -1.67 5.22
CA ASN A 305 -5.43 -1.35 6.64
C ASN A 305 -5.38 -2.61 7.52
N ILE A 306 -5.94 -3.73 7.07
CA ILE A 306 -5.87 -5.01 7.82
C ILE A 306 -4.42 -5.47 7.97
N HIS A 307 -3.60 -5.33 6.93
CA HIS A 307 -2.17 -5.64 7.01
C HIS A 307 -1.47 -4.84 8.11
N TYR A 308 -1.77 -3.54 8.22
CA TYR A 308 -1.22 -2.69 9.27
C TYR A 308 -1.72 -3.08 10.67
N TRP A 309 -3.03 -3.25 10.84
CA TRP A 309 -3.60 -3.53 12.16
C TRP A 309 -3.18 -4.87 12.73
N VAL A 310 -2.97 -5.87 11.87
CA VAL A 310 -2.49 -7.19 12.27
C VAL A 310 -0.97 -7.21 12.44
N GLY A 311 -0.24 -6.59 11.51
CA GLY A 311 1.21 -6.57 11.53
C GLY A 311 1.77 -5.65 12.60
N GLY A 312 1.16 -4.48 12.74
CA GLY A 312 1.69 -3.41 13.57
C GLY A 312 3.07 -2.98 13.11
N ASN A 313 3.79 -2.33 14.00
CA ASN A 313 5.12 -1.87 13.72
C ASN A 313 6.15 -3.02 13.85
N GLY A 314 6.91 -3.30 12.79
CA GLY A 314 7.93 -4.34 12.73
C GLY A 314 7.40 -5.78 12.59
N GLY A 315 6.08 -5.99 12.49
CA GLY A 315 5.51 -7.30 12.20
C GLY A 315 5.59 -7.64 10.71
N HIS A 316 5.56 -8.92 10.39
CA HIS A 316 5.66 -9.39 9.00
C HIS A 316 4.46 -8.93 8.16
N MET A 317 3.24 -9.00 8.71
CA MET A 317 2.01 -8.63 7.99
C MET A 317 1.99 -7.18 7.50
N SER A 318 2.69 -6.25 8.14
CA SER A 318 2.73 -4.85 7.73
C SER A 318 3.75 -4.53 6.63
N GLN A 319 4.50 -5.52 6.15
CA GLN A 319 5.56 -5.33 5.15
C GLN A 319 5.34 -6.23 3.94
N ILE A 320 5.07 -5.67 2.77
CA ILE A 320 4.83 -6.42 1.52
C ILE A 320 5.83 -7.57 1.31
N PRO A 321 7.16 -7.34 1.42
CA PRO A 321 8.14 -8.37 1.08
C PRO A 321 8.07 -9.64 1.91
N VAL A 322 7.46 -9.58 3.10
CA VAL A 322 7.49 -10.68 4.08
C VAL A 322 6.12 -11.03 4.67
N ALA A 323 5.04 -10.37 4.24
CA ALA A 323 3.71 -10.53 4.83
C ALA A 323 3.19 -11.97 4.80
N THR A 324 3.45 -12.68 3.73
CA THR A 324 2.99 -14.07 3.48
C THR A 324 3.61 -15.12 4.38
N PHE A 325 4.74 -14.79 5.01
CA PHE A 325 5.34 -15.72 5.98
C PHE A 325 4.53 -15.83 7.27
N ASP A 326 3.74 -14.81 7.64
CA ASP A 326 2.79 -14.94 8.75
C ASP A 326 1.58 -15.77 8.33
N PRO A 327 1.26 -16.89 9.00
CA PRO A 327 0.17 -17.77 8.60
C PRO A 327 -1.20 -17.11 8.51
N ILE A 328 -1.45 -16.01 9.21
CA ILE A 328 -2.74 -15.29 9.17
C ILE A 328 -3.01 -14.66 7.80
N PHE A 329 -1.98 -14.38 7.01
CA PHE A 329 -2.08 -13.83 5.65
C PHE A 329 -3.07 -14.62 4.79
N TRP A 330 -3.00 -15.93 4.82
CA TRP A 330 -3.78 -16.81 3.94
C TRP A 330 -5.28 -16.74 4.23
N PHE A 331 -5.67 -16.58 5.48
CA PHE A 331 -7.08 -16.46 5.90
C PHE A 331 -7.65 -15.07 5.64
N HIS A 332 -6.81 -14.04 5.77
CA HIS A 332 -7.11 -12.67 5.38
C HIS A 332 -7.39 -12.60 3.87
N HIS A 333 -6.47 -13.13 3.04
CA HIS A 333 -6.65 -13.13 1.59
C HIS A 333 -7.79 -14.07 1.12
N CYS A 334 -8.05 -15.15 1.83
CA CYS A 334 -9.22 -15.99 1.55
C CYS A 334 -10.54 -15.23 1.77
N TYR A 335 -10.60 -14.32 2.74
CA TYR A 335 -11.75 -13.44 2.93
C TYR A 335 -11.86 -12.40 1.80
N LEU A 336 -10.75 -11.85 1.34
CA LEU A 336 -10.77 -10.95 0.18
C LEU A 336 -11.26 -11.68 -1.09
N ASP A 337 -10.85 -12.92 -1.32
CA ASP A 337 -11.37 -13.73 -2.41
C ASP A 337 -12.87 -14.00 -2.29
N ARG A 338 -13.38 -14.18 -1.04
CA ARG A 338 -14.82 -14.25 -0.77
C ARG A 338 -15.54 -12.97 -1.16
N LEU A 339 -15.04 -11.80 -0.73
CA LEU A 339 -15.62 -10.51 -1.10
C LEU A 339 -15.62 -10.30 -2.61
N PHE A 340 -14.55 -10.69 -3.28
CA PHE A 340 -14.45 -10.63 -4.73
C PHE A 340 -15.48 -11.56 -5.41
N ALA A 341 -15.65 -12.79 -4.95
CA ALA A 341 -16.65 -13.72 -5.48
C ALA A 341 -18.09 -13.24 -5.27
N ILE A 342 -18.39 -12.64 -4.10
CA ILE A 342 -19.68 -11.99 -3.84
C ILE A 342 -19.90 -10.82 -4.82
N TRP A 343 -18.91 -9.93 -4.95
CA TRP A 343 -18.99 -8.79 -5.86
C TRP A 343 -19.19 -9.24 -7.32
N GLN A 344 -18.45 -10.24 -7.79
CA GLN A 344 -18.64 -10.82 -9.12
C GLN A 344 -20.07 -11.37 -9.34
N THR A 345 -20.68 -11.93 -8.29
CA THR A 345 -22.05 -12.46 -8.35
C THR A 345 -23.08 -11.34 -8.39
N LEU A 346 -22.87 -10.27 -7.62
CA LEU A 346 -23.74 -9.10 -7.59
C LEU A 346 -23.64 -8.26 -8.88
N HIS A 347 -22.47 -8.28 -9.52
CA HIS A 347 -22.14 -7.47 -10.70
C HIS A 347 -21.57 -8.34 -11.85
N PRO A 348 -22.30 -9.34 -12.35
CA PRO A 348 -21.78 -10.32 -13.30
C PRO A 348 -21.37 -9.72 -14.64
N GLU A 349 -21.92 -8.56 -15.00
CA GLU A 349 -21.59 -7.81 -16.21
C GLU A 349 -20.28 -6.99 -16.09
N LYS A 350 -19.75 -6.83 -14.86
CA LYS A 350 -18.53 -6.07 -14.60
C LYS A 350 -17.31 -6.98 -14.71
N TRP A 351 -16.41 -6.65 -15.62
CA TRP A 351 -15.13 -7.33 -15.81
C TRP A 351 -14.15 -6.38 -16.49
N PHE A 352 -13.03 -6.89 -16.99
CA PHE A 352 -12.12 -6.10 -17.78
C PHE A 352 -12.85 -5.48 -18.99
N ASN A 353 -12.61 -4.19 -19.21
CA ASN A 353 -13.08 -3.51 -20.39
C ASN A 353 -11.83 -2.97 -21.12
N ALA A 354 -11.53 -3.54 -22.27
CA ALA A 354 -10.36 -3.17 -23.08
C ALA A 354 -10.33 -1.68 -23.44
N ASP A 355 -11.50 -1.03 -23.55
CA ASP A 355 -11.61 0.38 -23.89
C ASP A 355 -11.33 1.32 -22.69
N LYS A 356 -11.18 0.77 -21.49
CA LYS A 356 -10.99 1.52 -20.23
C LYS A 356 -9.76 1.09 -19.45
N THR A 357 -8.81 0.41 -20.09
CA THR A 357 -7.51 0.12 -19.48
C THR A 357 -6.83 1.45 -19.13
N ARG A 358 -6.43 1.59 -17.88
CA ARG A 358 -5.71 2.78 -17.44
C ARG A 358 -4.24 2.67 -17.85
N PRO A 359 -3.53 3.77 -18.11
CA PRO A 359 -2.13 3.71 -18.55
C PRO A 359 -1.22 2.89 -17.61
N PHE A 360 -1.47 2.90 -16.31
CA PHE A 360 -0.69 2.14 -15.33
C PHE A 360 -1.06 0.64 -15.24
N ASP A 361 -2.25 0.24 -15.77
CA ASP A 361 -2.60 -1.18 -15.90
C ASP A 361 -1.87 -1.83 -17.08
N GLN A 362 -1.13 -1.07 -17.89
CA GLN A 362 -0.57 -1.52 -19.15
C GLN A 362 0.70 -2.39 -19.01
N LYS A 363 1.32 -2.46 -17.83
CA LYS A 363 2.51 -3.29 -17.64
C LYS A 363 2.24 -4.45 -16.71
N ILE A 364 2.45 -5.67 -17.22
CA ILE A 364 2.35 -6.90 -16.47
C ILE A 364 3.76 -7.36 -16.11
N ILE A 365 3.87 -8.03 -14.98
CA ILE A 365 5.09 -8.70 -14.55
C ILE A 365 5.62 -9.58 -15.68
N GLY A 366 6.74 -9.18 -16.26
CA GLY A 366 7.48 -9.99 -17.23
C GLY A 366 7.17 -9.79 -18.70
N MET A 367 6.16 -9.00 -19.11
CA MET A 367 5.71 -9.00 -20.50
C MET A 367 5.59 -7.64 -21.20
N GLY A 368 5.58 -6.53 -20.51
CA GLY A 368 5.48 -5.19 -21.15
C GLY A 368 4.14 -4.87 -21.81
N ASP A 369 3.11 -5.71 -21.60
CA ASP A 369 1.84 -5.64 -22.30
C ASP A 369 0.70 -5.10 -21.44
N ILE A 370 -0.37 -4.67 -22.11
CA ILE A 370 -1.61 -4.19 -21.49
C ILE A 370 -2.24 -5.27 -20.62
N VAL A 371 -2.73 -4.92 -19.43
CA VAL A 371 -3.49 -5.82 -18.58
C VAL A 371 -4.84 -6.13 -19.24
N THR A 372 -4.99 -7.36 -19.68
CA THR A 372 -6.19 -7.88 -20.32
C THR A 372 -6.72 -9.11 -19.58
N SER A 373 -7.91 -9.55 -19.94
CA SER A 373 -8.54 -10.72 -19.30
C SER A 373 -7.82 -12.05 -19.58
N ASP A 374 -6.89 -12.07 -20.53
CA ASP A 374 -6.01 -13.20 -20.89
C ASP A 374 -4.55 -13.02 -20.46
N ALA A 375 -4.26 -11.97 -19.67
CA ALA A 375 -2.93 -11.70 -19.15
C ALA A 375 -2.40 -12.88 -18.30
N PRO A 376 -1.11 -13.25 -18.40
CA PRO A 376 -0.56 -14.36 -17.64
C PRO A 376 -0.42 -14.00 -16.14
N LEU A 377 -0.99 -14.81 -15.28
CA LEU A 377 -0.87 -14.69 -13.81
C LEU A 377 0.35 -15.46 -13.31
N ARG A 378 1.56 -15.01 -13.71
CA ARG A 378 2.80 -15.66 -13.27
C ARG A 378 2.98 -15.58 -11.75
N PRO A 379 3.58 -16.62 -11.10
CA PRO A 379 4.17 -17.84 -11.70
C PRO A 379 3.23 -19.05 -11.66
N PHE A 380 1.92 -18.88 -11.71
CA PHE A 380 0.94 -19.93 -11.45
C PHE A 380 0.60 -20.73 -12.71
N HIS A 381 0.99 -22.02 -12.73
CA HIS A 381 0.75 -22.93 -13.85
C HIS A 381 -0.48 -23.79 -13.60
N MET A 382 -1.32 -23.94 -14.62
CA MET A 382 -2.52 -24.79 -14.54
C MET A 382 -2.27 -26.26 -14.89
N ASP A 383 -1.13 -26.58 -15.49
CA ASP A 383 -0.76 -27.92 -15.94
C ASP A 383 0.77 -28.16 -15.84
N GLU A 384 1.19 -29.42 -16.00
CA GLU A 384 2.58 -29.85 -15.99
C GLU A 384 3.41 -29.35 -17.20
N GLN A 385 2.74 -28.83 -18.22
CA GLN A 385 3.33 -28.31 -19.45
C GLN A 385 3.72 -26.83 -19.32
N GLY A 386 3.30 -26.17 -18.23
CA GLY A 386 3.64 -24.78 -17.96
C GLY A 386 2.65 -23.76 -18.54
N THR A 387 1.41 -24.16 -18.81
CA THR A 387 0.34 -23.24 -19.17
C THR A 387 0.02 -22.35 -17.97
N VAL A 388 0.17 -21.03 -18.12
CA VAL A 388 -0.05 -20.06 -17.04
C VAL A 388 -1.52 -19.73 -16.90
N TRP A 389 -2.01 -19.59 -15.68
CA TRP A 389 -3.36 -19.08 -15.40
C TRP A 389 -3.56 -17.67 -15.95
N THR A 390 -4.79 -17.36 -16.35
CA THR A 390 -5.22 -16.03 -16.81
C THR A 390 -6.40 -15.52 -15.96
N PRO A 391 -6.71 -14.20 -15.97
CA PRO A 391 -7.90 -13.66 -15.32
C PRO A 391 -9.19 -14.39 -15.69
N ASP A 392 -9.44 -14.64 -16.99
CA ASP A 392 -10.61 -15.38 -17.44
C ASP A 392 -10.60 -16.83 -16.96
N GLY A 393 -9.42 -17.46 -16.90
CA GLY A 393 -9.25 -18.83 -16.41
C GLY A 393 -9.63 -18.99 -14.93
N VAL A 394 -9.37 -17.99 -14.09
CA VAL A 394 -9.68 -18.02 -12.65
C VAL A 394 -10.98 -17.28 -12.28
N ARG A 395 -11.70 -16.71 -13.26
CA ARG A 395 -12.92 -15.94 -13.02
C ARG A 395 -14.02 -16.78 -12.35
N ASP A 396 -14.19 -18.01 -12.77
CA ASP A 396 -15.19 -18.94 -12.24
C ASP A 396 -14.59 -19.85 -11.17
N TRP A 397 -14.70 -19.47 -9.92
CA TRP A 397 -14.14 -20.19 -8.79
C TRP A 397 -14.80 -21.57 -8.55
N PHE A 398 -15.99 -21.83 -9.04
CA PHE A 398 -16.58 -23.16 -9.00
C PHE A 398 -15.74 -24.18 -9.77
N LYS A 399 -15.17 -23.78 -10.90
CA LYS A 399 -14.26 -24.64 -11.70
C LYS A 399 -12.95 -24.92 -10.97
N LEU A 400 -12.58 -24.05 -10.04
CA LEU A 400 -11.41 -24.23 -9.17
C LEU A 400 -11.72 -25.17 -7.98
N GLY A 401 -12.97 -25.62 -7.81
CA GLY A 401 -13.37 -26.64 -6.87
C GLY A 401 -13.80 -26.13 -5.49
N TYR A 402 -14.18 -24.84 -5.35
CA TYR A 402 -14.67 -24.28 -4.10
C TYR A 402 -15.80 -23.26 -4.30
N THR A 403 -16.47 -22.90 -3.23
CA THR A 403 -17.40 -21.78 -3.15
C THR A 403 -17.45 -21.24 -1.71
N TYR A 404 -18.37 -20.31 -1.45
CA TYR A 404 -18.60 -19.71 -0.13
C TYR A 404 -20.02 -19.98 0.36
N PRO A 405 -20.32 -19.85 1.67
CA PRO A 405 -21.62 -20.24 2.24
C PRO A 405 -22.82 -19.60 1.52
N GLU A 406 -22.76 -18.30 1.26
CA GLU A 406 -23.82 -17.53 0.61
C GLU A 406 -23.84 -17.68 -0.92
N LEU A 407 -22.82 -18.28 -1.51
CA LEU A 407 -22.68 -18.44 -2.97
C LEU A 407 -23.07 -19.84 -3.48
N GLN A 408 -23.76 -20.62 -2.66
CA GLN A 408 -24.28 -21.95 -3.02
C GLN A 408 -25.51 -21.82 -3.92
N ARG A 409 -25.31 -21.59 -5.22
CA ARG A 409 -26.35 -21.34 -6.24
C ARG A 409 -27.47 -22.38 -6.21
N TRP A 410 -27.18 -23.65 -5.88
CA TRP A 410 -28.14 -24.72 -5.82
C TRP A 410 -29.18 -24.62 -4.69
N ASN A 411 -28.97 -23.71 -3.73
CA ASN A 411 -29.91 -23.49 -2.63
C ASN A 411 -31.02 -22.51 -2.95
N TYR A 412 -30.84 -21.60 -3.95
CA TYR A 412 -31.68 -20.41 -4.11
C TYR A 412 -32.40 -20.32 -5.47
N GLY A 413 -32.02 -21.14 -6.47
CA GLY A 413 -32.65 -21.09 -7.79
C GLY A 413 -32.53 -19.72 -8.46
N ASP A 414 -33.62 -19.25 -9.09
CA ASP A 414 -33.66 -18.02 -9.88
C ASP A 414 -33.54 -16.75 -9.00
N ASN A 415 -33.88 -16.83 -7.71
CA ASN A 415 -33.83 -15.70 -6.78
C ASN A 415 -32.46 -15.51 -6.13
N PHE A 416 -31.42 -16.20 -6.62
CA PHE A 416 -30.10 -16.24 -5.98
C PHE A 416 -29.49 -14.87 -5.71
N ARG A 417 -29.61 -13.95 -6.66
CA ARG A 417 -29.04 -12.59 -6.52
C ARG A 417 -29.78 -11.75 -5.49
N GLU A 418 -31.10 -11.86 -5.41
CA GLU A 418 -31.92 -11.15 -4.43
C GLU A 418 -31.64 -11.64 -3.00
N GLU A 419 -31.54 -12.97 -2.83
CA GLU A 419 -31.17 -13.56 -1.55
C GLU A 419 -29.75 -13.15 -1.13
N LEU A 420 -28.81 -13.10 -2.06
CA LEU A 420 -27.45 -12.65 -1.79
C LEU A 420 -27.44 -11.16 -1.35
N PHE A 421 -28.21 -10.28 -1.99
CA PHE A 421 -28.38 -8.90 -1.52
C PHE A 421 -28.96 -8.84 -0.11
N ARG A 422 -29.94 -9.70 0.19
CA ARG A 422 -30.50 -9.79 1.54
C ARG A 422 -29.44 -10.18 2.55
N ASP A 423 -28.65 -11.22 2.27
CA ASP A 423 -27.56 -11.66 3.15
C ASP A 423 -26.51 -10.56 3.36
N VAL A 424 -26.13 -9.81 2.33
CA VAL A 424 -25.20 -8.67 2.42
C VAL A 424 -25.81 -7.55 3.27
N ASN A 425 -27.08 -7.19 3.06
CA ASN A 425 -27.78 -6.17 3.84
C ASN A 425 -27.96 -6.58 5.30
N GLU A 426 -28.20 -7.85 5.58
CA GLU A 426 -28.35 -8.35 6.95
C GLU A 426 -27.01 -8.44 7.68
N THR A 427 -25.95 -8.85 6.96
CA THR A 427 -24.62 -9.06 7.56
C THR A 427 -23.87 -7.76 7.72
N TYR A 428 -23.83 -6.92 6.69
CA TYR A 428 -22.98 -5.71 6.65
C TYR A 428 -23.77 -4.39 6.65
N GLY A 429 -25.07 -4.42 6.39
CA GLY A 429 -25.91 -3.21 6.26
C GLY A 429 -26.32 -2.57 7.59
N VAL A 430 -25.36 -2.32 8.46
CA VAL A 430 -25.62 -1.72 9.78
C VAL A 430 -26.11 -0.30 9.67
N GLN A 431 -25.48 0.52 8.84
CA GLN A 431 -25.87 1.91 8.58
C GLN A 431 -27.32 1.98 8.06
N ARG A 432 -27.73 1.02 7.22
CA ARG A 432 -29.11 0.88 6.79
C ARG A 432 -30.07 0.67 7.97
N LYS A 433 -29.74 -0.25 8.89
CA LYS A 433 -30.59 -0.52 10.07
C LYS A 433 -30.71 0.70 10.97
N GLU A 434 -29.62 1.42 11.16
CA GLU A 434 -29.59 2.66 11.94
C GLU A 434 -30.38 3.78 11.25
N ALA A 435 -30.23 3.99 9.94
CA ALA A 435 -30.99 4.98 9.19
C ALA A 435 -32.51 4.74 9.31
N ILE A 436 -32.93 3.48 9.16
CA ILE A 436 -34.35 3.09 9.34
C ILE A 436 -34.81 3.34 10.78
N ALA A 437 -33.97 3.10 11.78
CA ALA A 437 -34.32 3.39 13.17
C ALA A 437 -34.41 4.90 13.43
N MET A 438 -33.50 5.70 12.91
CA MET A 438 -33.47 7.18 13.06
C MET A 438 -34.61 7.91 12.32
N ALA A 439 -35.21 7.25 11.33
CA ALA A 439 -36.36 7.82 10.60
C ALA A 439 -37.72 7.69 11.34
N LYS A 440 -37.77 6.89 12.41
CA LYS A 440 -39.02 6.70 13.19
C LYS A 440 -39.43 8.00 13.90
N PRO A 441 -40.75 8.27 14.09
CA PRO A 441 -41.24 9.52 14.68
C PRO A 441 -40.59 9.86 16.02
N ASP A 442 -40.38 8.87 16.88
CA ASP A 442 -39.82 9.04 18.23
C ASP A 442 -38.30 9.23 18.27
N SER A 443 -37.60 8.99 17.14
CA SER A 443 -36.14 9.05 17.03
C SER A 443 -35.69 9.92 15.85
N LYS A 444 -36.54 10.79 15.33
CA LYS A 444 -36.33 11.55 14.10
C LYS A 444 -35.07 12.41 14.18
N LEU A 445 -34.03 12.05 13.40
CA LEU A 445 -32.82 12.84 13.25
C LEU A 445 -32.90 13.70 11.98
N PRO A 446 -32.71 15.03 12.04
CA PRO A 446 -32.60 15.85 10.83
C PRO A 446 -31.46 15.41 9.94
N GLY A 447 -31.69 15.32 8.63
CA GLY A 447 -30.78 14.70 7.67
C GLY A 447 -31.10 13.23 7.38
N VAL A 448 -32.12 12.67 8.08
CA VAL A 448 -32.71 11.36 7.80
C VAL A 448 -34.23 11.56 7.60
N VAL A 449 -34.76 11.16 6.47
CA VAL A 449 -36.14 11.38 6.09
C VAL A 449 -36.79 10.12 5.52
N GLN A 450 -38.08 9.96 5.69
CA GLN A 450 -38.85 8.92 5.02
C GLN A 450 -38.86 9.19 3.50
N SER A 451 -38.54 8.20 2.73
CA SER A 451 -38.51 8.21 1.26
C SER A 451 -39.58 7.25 0.74
N GLY A 452 -40.73 7.81 0.32
CA GLY A 452 -41.87 6.99 -0.09
C GLY A 452 -42.51 6.20 1.08
N GLU A 453 -43.28 5.16 0.74
CA GLU A 453 -43.99 4.33 1.74
C GLU A 453 -43.05 3.33 2.45
N ASN A 454 -41.96 2.90 1.77
CA ASN A 454 -41.14 1.79 2.21
C ASN A 454 -39.64 2.07 2.22
N GLY A 455 -39.19 3.30 2.31
CA GLY A 455 -37.77 3.64 2.26
C GLY A 455 -37.38 4.80 3.18
N VAL A 456 -36.06 4.96 3.35
CA VAL A 456 -35.43 6.02 4.14
C VAL A 456 -34.30 6.61 3.34
N SER A 457 -34.28 7.95 3.25
CA SER A 457 -33.16 8.70 2.68
C SER A 457 -32.33 9.32 3.80
N MET A 458 -31.00 9.21 3.73
CA MET A 458 -30.07 9.74 4.72
C MET A 458 -28.93 10.50 4.04
N ASN A 459 -28.61 11.70 4.57
CA ASN A 459 -27.40 12.39 4.17
C ASN A 459 -26.17 11.57 4.58
N ASP A 460 -25.29 11.38 3.64
CA ASP A 460 -24.06 10.62 3.79
C ASP A 460 -22.84 11.46 3.42
N TYR A 461 -21.78 11.33 4.18
CA TYR A 461 -20.56 12.11 4.05
C TYR A 461 -19.35 11.21 3.94
N ALA A 462 -18.43 11.58 3.05
CA ALA A 462 -17.19 10.85 2.87
C ALA A 462 -16.00 11.78 2.59
N VAL A 463 -14.82 11.31 2.94
CA VAL A 463 -13.54 11.95 2.63
C VAL A 463 -12.80 11.06 1.64
N SER A 464 -12.50 11.60 0.47
CA SER A 464 -11.63 10.96 -0.53
C SER A 464 -10.24 11.57 -0.42
N ILE A 465 -9.23 10.71 -0.26
CA ILE A 465 -7.84 11.11 -0.13
C ILE A 465 -7.06 10.48 -1.28
N ARG A 466 -6.40 11.33 -2.09
CA ARG A 466 -5.49 10.89 -3.15
C ARG A 466 -4.08 11.33 -2.80
N TYR A 467 -3.10 10.45 -3.02
CA TYR A 467 -1.70 10.72 -2.71
C TYR A 467 -0.76 9.87 -3.55
N SER A 468 0.53 10.27 -3.64
CA SER A 468 1.56 9.53 -4.35
C SER A 468 1.94 8.25 -3.61
N LYS A 469 1.77 7.08 -4.26
CA LYS A 469 2.04 5.76 -3.66
C LYS A 469 3.48 5.61 -3.17
N PHE A 470 4.44 6.11 -3.94
CA PHE A 470 5.87 6.00 -3.65
C PHE A 470 6.44 7.22 -2.92
N ALA A 471 5.58 8.06 -2.35
CA ALA A 471 6.03 9.04 -1.36
C ALA A 471 6.84 8.38 -0.25
N MET A 472 7.69 9.11 0.44
CA MET A 472 8.59 8.58 1.47
C MET A 472 9.53 7.48 0.94
N ASP A 473 10.08 7.67 -0.27
CA ASP A 473 11.01 6.73 -0.92
C ASP A 473 10.42 5.32 -1.11
N GLY A 474 9.09 5.22 -1.28
CA GLY A 474 8.35 3.97 -1.45
C GLY A 474 8.16 3.15 -0.18
N TYR A 475 8.67 3.57 0.96
CA TYR A 475 8.45 2.86 2.22
C TYR A 475 6.99 2.97 2.69
N PRO A 476 6.48 1.96 3.40
CA PRO A 476 5.13 2.02 3.92
C PRO A 476 5.01 3.10 4.99
N PHE A 477 3.89 3.81 4.96
CA PHE A 477 3.55 4.83 5.95
C PHE A 477 2.06 4.76 6.27
N ASN A 478 1.68 5.39 7.37
CA ASN A 478 0.32 5.50 7.81
C ASN A 478 -0.11 6.97 7.80
N LEU A 479 -1.16 7.28 7.06
CA LEU A 479 -1.81 8.60 7.07
C LEU A 479 -3.02 8.53 7.99
N GLU A 480 -2.91 9.17 9.14
CA GLU A 480 -3.99 9.25 10.11
C GLU A 480 -4.86 10.47 9.87
N VAL A 481 -6.17 10.27 9.92
CA VAL A 481 -7.20 11.28 9.68
C VAL A 481 -7.87 11.63 10.99
N TYR A 482 -7.92 12.90 11.29
CA TYR A 482 -8.53 13.47 12.51
C TYR A 482 -9.57 14.52 12.14
N LEU A 483 -10.56 14.70 12.99
CA LEU A 483 -11.63 15.69 12.80
C LEU A 483 -12.05 16.29 14.15
N ARG A 484 -11.94 17.62 14.27
CA ARG A 484 -12.33 18.37 15.48
C ARG A 484 -13.00 19.69 15.14
N PRO A 485 -13.67 20.36 16.10
CA PRO A 485 -14.14 21.72 15.92
C PRO A 485 -13.00 22.72 15.66
N GLU A 486 -13.22 23.65 14.76
CA GLU A 486 -12.23 24.62 14.25
C GLU A 486 -11.57 25.51 15.32
N ASN A 487 -12.20 25.69 16.46
CA ASN A 487 -11.79 26.67 17.49
C ASN A 487 -10.85 26.11 18.58
N GLU A 488 -10.45 24.85 18.51
CA GLU A 488 -9.58 24.24 19.52
C GLU A 488 -8.13 24.21 19.06
N THR A 489 -7.26 25.03 19.67
CA THR A 489 -5.86 25.22 19.29
C THR A 489 -4.84 24.37 20.06
N GLU A 490 -5.23 23.72 21.15
CA GLU A 490 -4.34 22.94 22.01
C GLU A 490 -4.36 21.43 21.66
N ASN A 491 -3.17 20.84 21.58
CA ASN A 491 -2.88 19.41 21.35
C ASN A 491 -3.50 18.82 20.06
N LYS A 492 -2.77 18.92 18.97
CA LYS A 492 -3.24 18.58 17.61
C LYS A 492 -3.73 17.15 17.37
N PHE A 493 -3.41 16.14 18.17
CA PHE A 493 -3.70 14.73 17.86
C PHE A 493 -4.27 13.99 19.06
N ARG A 494 -5.54 14.25 19.37
CA ARG A 494 -6.23 13.61 20.48
C ARG A 494 -6.90 12.31 19.98
N PRO A 495 -6.90 11.23 20.78
CA PRO A 495 -7.55 9.98 20.43
C PRO A 495 -9.05 10.13 20.09
N GLU A 496 -9.75 11.05 20.77
CA GLU A 496 -11.20 11.32 20.54
C GLU A 496 -11.51 11.97 19.20
N ASP A 497 -10.52 12.61 18.57
CA ASP A 497 -10.65 13.24 17.24
C ASP A 497 -10.28 12.30 16.12
N PHE A 498 -9.71 11.15 16.43
CA PHE A 498 -9.28 10.15 15.45
C PHE A 498 -10.46 9.60 14.66
N VAL A 499 -10.43 9.76 13.35
CA VAL A 499 -11.43 9.21 12.43
C VAL A 499 -11.00 7.84 11.93
N THR A 500 -9.86 7.74 11.29
CA THR A 500 -9.33 6.48 10.73
C THR A 500 -7.87 6.66 10.31
N ASN A 501 -7.30 5.59 9.78
CA ASN A 501 -6.03 5.62 9.10
C ASN A 501 -6.14 5.15 7.66
N VAL A 502 -5.19 5.56 6.85
CA VAL A 502 -4.92 5.08 5.49
C VAL A 502 -3.51 4.52 5.47
N TYR A 503 -3.40 3.21 5.41
CA TYR A 503 -2.10 2.58 5.35
C TYR A 503 -1.63 2.45 3.91
N ASN A 504 -0.52 3.12 3.59
CA ASN A 504 0.17 2.96 2.33
C ASN A 504 1.00 1.68 2.35
N PHE A 505 0.39 0.58 1.96
CA PHE A 505 1.07 -0.71 1.86
C PHE A 505 1.91 -0.72 0.59
N SER A 506 3.18 -0.36 0.73
CA SER A 506 4.16 -0.21 -0.35
C SER A 506 5.52 -0.76 0.04
N GLN A 507 6.42 -0.80 -0.91
CA GLN A 507 7.83 -1.12 -0.71
C GLN A 507 8.67 -0.33 -1.70
N PRO A 508 9.94 0.00 -1.38
CA PRO A 508 10.85 0.63 -2.33
C PRO A 508 11.01 -0.21 -3.59
N ALA A 509 11.09 0.45 -4.74
CA ALA A 509 11.42 -0.20 -6.00
C ALA A 509 12.87 -0.69 -6.01
N GLU A 510 13.77 0.09 -5.38
CA GLU A 510 15.20 -0.17 -5.31
C GLU A 510 15.72 -0.18 -3.87
N GLN A 511 16.74 -1.01 -3.63
CA GLN A 511 17.52 -0.99 -2.39
C GLN A 511 19.00 -1.12 -2.72
N ASN A 512 19.85 -0.24 -2.19
CA ASN A 512 21.30 -0.20 -2.44
C ASN A 512 21.67 -0.08 -3.94
N GLY A 513 20.83 0.53 -4.77
CA GLY A 513 21.04 0.68 -6.21
C GLY A 513 20.70 -0.58 -7.02
N GLU A 514 20.04 -1.55 -6.43
CA GLU A 514 19.49 -2.71 -7.13
C GLU A 514 17.98 -2.71 -7.09
N THR A 515 17.35 -2.97 -8.23
CA THR A 515 15.90 -3.17 -8.31
C THR A 515 15.51 -4.41 -7.49
N VAL A 516 14.65 -4.21 -6.50
CA VAL A 516 14.11 -5.29 -5.66
C VAL A 516 12.67 -5.66 -6.02
N CYS A 517 11.94 -4.71 -6.63
CA CYS A 517 10.57 -4.94 -7.07
C CYS A 517 10.35 -4.27 -8.44
N SER A 518 10.29 -5.07 -9.49
CA SER A 518 10.12 -4.55 -10.86
C SER A 518 8.76 -3.89 -11.06
N ASN A 519 7.69 -4.45 -10.49
CA ASN A 519 6.36 -3.80 -10.54
C ASN A 519 6.35 -2.45 -9.82
N CYS A 520 7.02 -2.36 -8.68
CA CYS A 520 7.12 -1.11 -7.93
C CYS A 520 7.86 -0.05 -8.75
N ASN A 521 8.93 -0.43 -9.44
CA ASN A 521 9.68 0.47 -10.32
C ASN A 521 8.82 0.98 -11.47
N ASP A 522 8.10 0.08 -12.14
CA ASP A 522 7.20 0.46 -13.25
C ASP A 522 6.10 1.42 -12.79
N LEU A 523 5.54 1.24 -11.60
CA LEU A 523 4.51 2.10 -11.02
C LEU A 523 5.09 3.44 -10.52
N GLU A 524 6.30 3.42 -9.94
CA GLU A 524 6.99 4.63 -9.49
C GLU A 524 7.38 5.52 -10.66
N GLU A 525 7.90 4.93 -11.78
CA GLU A 525 8.19 5.66 -13.01
C GLU A 525 6.96 6.34 -13.62
N GLN A 526 5.77 5.81 -13.35
CA GLN A 526 4.50 6.37 -13.82
C GLN A 526 3.86 7.35 -12.83
N ASP A 527 4.52 7.65 -11.72
CA ASP A 527 4.00 8.51 -10.63
C ASP A 527 2.58 8.12 -10.20
N VAL A 528 2.37 6.82 -9.94
CA VAL A 528 1.04 6.28 -9.64
C VAL A 528 0.49 6.89 -8.37
N GLN A 529 -0.66 7.54 -8.51
CA GLN A 529 -1.47 8.02 -7.40
C GLN A 529 -2.36 6.89 -6.86
N VAL A 530 -2.62 6.91 -5.58
CA VAL A 530 -3.57 5.98 -4.94
C VAL A 530 -4.68 6.74 -4.22
N ILE A 531 -5.84 6.10 -4.12
CA ILE A 531 -7.01 6.69 -3.47
C ILE A 531 -7.46 5.86 -2.28
N ALA A 532 -7.85 6.56 -1.22
CA ALA A 532 -8.60 6.04 -0.09
C ALA A 532 -9.95 6.76 -0.01
N TYR A 533 -11.01 6.00 0.13
CA TYR A 533 -12.37 6.50 0.33
C TYR A 533 -12.83 6.18 1.75
N ILE A 534 -13.09 7.20 2.54
CA ILE A 534 -13.38 7.08 3.97
C ILE A 534 -14.81 7.52 4.23
N PRO A 535 -15.77 6.62 4.47
CA PRO A 535 -17.10 6.98 4.94
C PRO A 535 -16.99 7.51 6.37
N ILE A 536 -17.55 8.70 6.61
CA ILE A 536 -17.47 9.37 7.93
C ILE A 536 -18.82 9.57 8.60
N THR A 537 -19.92 9.18 7.96
CA THR A 537 -21.28 9.39 8.50
C THR A 537 -21.46 8.75 9.86
N GLN A 538 -20.93 7.52 10.06
CA GLN A 538 -20.99 6.84 11.36
C GLN A 538 -20.20 7.60 12.45
N TYR A 539 -19.07 8.18 12.08
CA TYR A 539 -18.32 9.05 13.00
C TYR A 539 -19.14 10.29 13.38
N LEU A 540 -19.85 10.90 12.43
CA LEU A 540 -20.72 12.04 12.68
C LEU A 540 -21.91 11.66 13.56
N VAL A 541 -22.54 10.51 13.33
CA VAL A 541 -23.63 9.97 14.18
C VAL A 541 -23.14 9.79 15.63
N LYS A 542 -21.93 9.26 15.82
CA LYS A 542 -21.32 9.18 17.15
C LYS A 542 -21.16 10.56 17.79
N LYS A 543 -20.72 11.57 17.02
CA LYS A 543 -20.57 12.95 17.53
C LYS A 543 -21.92 13.58 17.88
N ILE A 544 -22.99 13.20 17.18
CA ILE A 544 -24.36 13.59 17.57
C ILE A 544 -24.76 12.93 18.90
N GLY A 545 -24.51 11.65 19.07
CA GLY A 545 -24.73 10.95 20.34
C GLY A 545 -23.94 11.54 21.51
N GLN A 546 -22.76 12.10 21.25
CA GLN A 546 -21.92 12.82 22.20
C GLN A 546 -22.34 14.30 22.41
N GLN A 547 -23.38 14.77 21.72
CA GLN A 547 -23.86 16.17 21.74
C GLN A 547 -22.82 17.20 21.21
N VAL A 548 -21.87 16.76 20.41
CA VAL A 548 -20.90 17.61 19.71
C VAL A 548 -21.51 18.18 18.44
N LEU A 549 -22.30 17.39 17.72
CA LEU A 549 -23.07 17.78 16.57
C LEU A 549 -24.56 17.71 16.89
N ARG A 550 -25.37 18.57 16.25
CA ARG A 550 -26.81 18.59 16.42
C ARG A 550 -27.52 17.55 15.57
N ASP A 551 -27.12 17.41 14.31
CA ASP A 551 -27.78 16.57 13.31
C ASP A 551 -26.90 16.32 12.08
N LEU A 552 -27.43 15.61 11.06
CA LEU A 552 -26.75 15.30 9.80
C LEU A 552 -27.06 16.27 8.64
N THR A 553 -27.65 17.47 8.95
CA THR A 553 -27.88 18.45 7.87
C THR A 553 -26.59 19.13 7.42
N PRO A 554 -26.53 19.60 6.15
CA PRO A 554 -25.37 20.32 5.64
C PRO A 554 -24.94 21.49 6.52
N ASP A 555 -25.90 22.30 6.96
CA ASP A 555 -25.64 23.47 7.80
C ASP A 555 -24.96 23.13 9.13
N THR A 556 -25.13 21.92 9.63
CA THR A 556 -24.46 21.42 10.85
C THR A 556 -23.14 20.75 10.55
N VAL A 557 -23.11 19.90 9.52
CA VAL A 557 -21.95 19.02 9.26
C VAL A 557 -20.83 19.73 8.50
N GLU A 558 -21.15 20.52 7.47
CA GLU A 558 -20.13 21.15 6.61
C GLU A 558 -19.18 22.08 7.38
N PRO A 559 -19.66 22.97 8.28
CA PRO A 559 -18.76 23.75 9.13
C PRO A 559 -17.87 22.90 10.04
N TYR A 560 -18.37 21.76 10.53
CA TYR A 560 -17.58 20.86 11.39
C TYR A 560 -16.47 20.16 10.61
N LEU A 561 -16.71 19.84 9.33
CA LEU A 561 -15.74 19.18 8.47
C LEU A 561 -14.53 20.06 8.10
N SER A 562 -14.60 21.39 8.28
CA SER A 562 -13.45 22.28 8.14
C SER A 562 -12.31 21.98 9.13
N GLY A 563 -12.64 21.27 10.21
CA GLY A 563 -11.68 20.81 11.20
C GLY A 563 -10.91 19.53 10.86
N LEU A 564 -10.93 19.07 9.59
CA LEU A 564 -10.12 17.92 9.13
C LEU A 564 -8.63 18.24 9.17
N TYR A 565 -7.84 17.33 9.72
CA TYR A 565 -6.37 17.43 9.73
C TYR A 565 -5.72 16.05 9.71
N TYR A 566 -4.43 16.00 9.39
CA TYR A 566 -3.73 14.78 9.05
C TYR A 566 -2.39 14.66 9.77
N ARG A 567 -2.01 13.42 10.07
CA ARG A 567 -0.69 13.07 10.58
C ARG A 567 -0.13 11.88 9.79
N VAL A 568 1.13 11.96 9.42
CA VAL A 568 1.83 10.83 8.78
C VAL A 568 2.76 10.18 9.80
N THR A 569 2.72 8.86 9.88
CA THR A 569 3.64 8.08 10.71
C THR A 569 4.33 7.01 9.86
N MET A 570 5.60 6.76 10.16
CA MET A 570 6.38 5.63 9.63
C MET A 570 6.82 4.78 10.81
N GLY A 571 6.30 3.57 10.91
CA GLY A 571 6.35 2.84 12.16
C GLY A 571 5.64 3.63 13.27
N ASP A 572 6.31 3.81 14.43
CA ASP A 572 5.79 4.61 15.55
C ASP A 572 6.25 6.09 15.49
N ASN A 573 7.05 6.46 14.47
CA ASN A 573 7.62 7.80 14.36
C ASN A 573 6.69 8.73 13.57
N VAL A 574 6.38 9.89 14.15
CA VAL A 574 5.65 10.96 13.46
C VAL A 574 6.58 11.61 12.45
N VAL A 575 6.17 11.65 11.19
CA VAL A 575 6.89 12.36 10.12
C VAL A 575 6.52 13.84 10.17
N ALA A 576 7.52 14.73 10.19
CA ALA A 576 7.29 16.17 10.19
C ALA A 576 6.52 16.64 8.95
N GLU A 577 5.62 17.60 9.10
CA GLU A 577 4.78 18.11 8.01
C GLU A 577 5.61 18.65 6.83
N GLU A 578 6.69 19.34 7.14
CA GLU A 578 7.64 19.90 6.16
C GLU A 578 8.27 18.83 5.27
N ARG A 579 8.26 17.58 5.71
CA ARG A 579 8.81 16.46 4.97
C ARG A 579 7.75 15.75 4.12
N TRP A 580 6.59 15.43 4.71
CA TRP A 580 5.62 14.65 3.96
C TRP A 580 4.74 15.48 3.01
N LYS A 581 4.45 16.75 3.33
CA LYS A 581 3.59 17.59 2.48
C LYS A 581 4.13 17.74 1.04
N PRO A 582 5.41 18.00 0.80
CA PRO A 582 5.92 18.15 -0.56
C PRO A 582 5.96 16.84 -1.36
N THR A 583 6.15 15.70 -0.67
CA THR A 583 6.35 14.40 -1.32
C THR A 583 5.05 13.63 -1.51
N LEU A 584 4.08 13.86 -0.64
CA LEU A 584 2.84 13.08 -0.62
C LEU A 584 1.86 13.48 -1.73
N ASN A 585 1.96 14.71 -2.26
CA ASN A 585 1.03 15.26 -3.25
C ASN A 585 -0.44 15.02 -2.84
N LEU A 586 -0.73 15.35 -1.56
CA LEU A 586 -2.00 15.04 -0.91
C LEU A 586 -3.13 15.91 -1.49
N LYS A 587 -4.16 15.26 -2.05
CA LYS A 587 -5.40 15.89 -2.48
C LYS A 587 -6.54 15.31 -1.66
N VAL A 588 -7.35 16.17 -1.07
CA VAL A 588 -8.49 15.76 -0.26
C VAL A 588 -9.75 16.39 -0.81
N ALA A 589 -10.78 15.58 -0.99
CA ALA A 589 -12.10 16.02 -1.34
C ALA A 589 -13.11 15.49 -0.31
N VAL A 590 -13.98 16.37 0.16
CA VAL A 590 -15.11 15.98 1.01
C VAL A 590 -16.36 15.98 0.15
N SER A 591 -17.13 14.92 0.23
CA SER A 591 -18.37 14.77 -0.55
C SER A 591 -19.56 14.50 0.35
N ARG A 592 -20.72 14.97 -0.11
CA ARG A 592 -22.03 14.63 0.41
C ARG A 592 -22.82 13.90 -0.66
N THR A 593 -23.51 12.86 -0.26
CA THR A 593 -24.49 12.16 -1.09
C THR A 593 -25.76 11.88 -0.30
N SER A 594 -26.79 11.40 -0.95
CA SER A 594 -27.96 10.83 -0.31
C SER A 594 -27.98 9.32 -0.55
N MET A 595 -28.09 8.57 0.52
CA MET A 595 -28.26 7.12 0.46
C MET A 595 -29.71 6.77 0.71
N GLU A 596 -30.31 6.03 -0.22
CA GLU A 596 -31.69 5.58 -0.11
C GLU A 596 -31.72 4.09 0.27
N TYR A 597 -32.28 3.79 1.41
CA TYR A 597 -32.45 2.47 1.97
C TYR A 597 -33.88 2.00 1.87
N SER A 598 -34.11 0.81 1.28
CA SER A 598 -35.41 0.16 1.33
C SER A 598 -35.63 -0.51 2.69
N ASN A 599 -36.87 -0.59 3.15
CA ASN A 599 -37.24 -1.42 4.28
C ASN A 599 -37.16 -2.93 3.94
N ASP A 600 -37.24 -3.30 2.66
CA ASP A 600 -36.98 -4.65 2.19
C ASP A 600 -35.48 -4.89 2.01
N PRO A 601 -34.86 -5.83 2.73
CA PRO A 601 -33.43 -6.09 2.65
C PRO A 601 -32.97 -6.75 1.33
N SER A 602 -33.89 -7.26 0.50
CA SER A 602 -33.54 -7.80 -0.83
C SER A 602 -33.32 -6.70 -1.87
N ILE A 603 -33.74 -5.47 -1.57
CA ILE A 603 -33.57 -4.33 -2.47
C ILE A 603 -32.22 -3.64 -2.18
N PRO A 604 -31.38 -3.45 -3.21
CA PRO A 604 -30.12 -2.75 -3.09
C PRO A 604 -30.30 -1.30 -2.59
N THR A 605 -29.31 -0.82 -1.82
CA THR A 605 -29.21 0.60 -1.47
C THR A 605 -28.96 1.43 -2.73
N THR A 606 -29.70 2.53 -2.90
CA THR A 606 -29.48 3.47 -3.98
C THR A 606 -28.59 4.62 -3.49
N PHE A 607 -27.59 4.95 -4.27
CA PHE A 607 -26.67 6.05 -4.01
C PHE A 607 -26.95 7.15 -5.02
N VAL A 608 -27.30 8.35 -4.53
CA VAL A 608 -27.41 9.52 -5.37
C VAL A 608 -26.00 10.04 -5.68
N ASP A 609 -25.81 10.61 -6.87
CA ASP A 609 -24.50 11.12 -7.27
C ASP A 609 -23.95 12.08 -6.21
N PRO A 610 -22.70 11.88 -5.74
CA PRO A 610 -22.11 12.69 -4.70
C PRO A 610 -21.84 14.12 -5.19
N GLU A 611 -22.07 15.08 -4.33
CA GLU A 611 -21.68 16.47 -4.49
C GLU A 611 -20.40 16.73 -3.72
N ILE A 612 -19.39 17.33 -4.38
CA ILE A 612 -18.20 17.84 -3.67
C ILE A 612 -18.64 19.08 -2.88
N ILE A 613 -18.13 19.19 -1.66
CA ILE A 613 -18.26 20.38 -0.83
C ILE A 613 -17.05 21.29 -1.15
N PRO A 614 -17.19 22.34 -2.00
CA PRO A 614 -16.05 23.08 -2.55
C PRO A 614 -15.21 23.80 -1.49
N SER A 615 -15.83 24.21 -0.38
CA SER A 615 -15.17 24.94 0.69
C SER A 615 -14.24 24.09 1.56
N LEU A 616 -14.27 22.76 1.40
CA LEU A 616 -13.55 21.82 2.28
C LEU A 616 -12.48 21.01 1.54
N GLY A 617 -12.33 21.20 0.23
CA GLY A 617 -11.24 20.61 -0.53
C GLY A 617 -9.91 21.32 -0.26
N VAL A 618 -8.90 20.60 0.24
CA VAL A 618 -7.52 21.07 0.18
C VAL A 618 -7.04 20.77 -1.24
N SER A 619 -7.33 21.68 -2.17
CA SER A 619 -6.54 21.78 -3.40
C SER A 619 -5.27 22.53 -3.05
N PRO A 620 -4.09 22.06 -3.42
CA PRO A 620 -3.00 23.01 -3.65
C PRO A 620 -3.49 23.93 -4.73
N GLU A 621 -3.53 25.24 -4.47
CA GLU A 621 -3.89 26.23 -5.47
C GLU A 621 -3.04 25.97 -6.71
N SER A 622 -3.68 25.47 -7.78
CA SER A 622 -3.09 25.55 -9.10
C SER A 622 -3.00 27.05 -9.44
N PRO A 623 -1.85 27.58 -9.84
CA PRO A 623 -1.78 28.96 -10.27
C PRO A 623 -2.69 29.12 -11.49
N GLU A 624 -3.72 29.94 -11.34
CA GLU A 624 -4.51 30.42 -12.46
C GLU A 624 -3.55 31.00 -13.50
N SER A 625 -3.78 30.69 -14.78
CA SER A 625 -3.03 31.25 -15.89
C SER A 625 -2.99 32.78 -15.81
N PRO A 626 -1.86 33.43 -15.99
CA PRO A 626 -1.77 34.86 -15.85
C PRO A 626 -2.32 35.57 -17.11
N GLU A 627 -3.54 36.06 -17.02
CA GLU A 627 -3.94 37.22 -17.78
C GLU A 627 -4.00 38.43 -16.86
N ALA A 628 -3.20 39.45 -17.21
CA ALA A 628 -3.09 40.78 -16.66
C ALA A 628 -2.09 40.99 -15.48
N ALA A 629 -0.88 41.38 -15.88
CA ALA A 629 0.03 42.32 -15.26
C ALA A 629 -0.33 42.88 -13.87
N GLY A 630 0.21 42.26 -12.84
CA GLY A 630 0.48 42.85 -11.53
C GLY A 630 1.68 42.13 -10.96
N VAL A 631 2.69 42.85 -10.53
CA VAL A 631 3.87 42.29 -9.88
C VAL A 631 3.42 41.37 -8.71
N PRO A 632 3.78 40.06 -8.69
CA PRO A 632 3.36 39.20 -7.60
C PRO A 632 4.00 39.67 -6.30
N ALA A 633 3.22 39.72 -5.24
CA ALA A 633 3.70 39.94 -3.88
C ALA A 633 4.72 38.85 -3.54
N ARG A 634 5.96 39.24 -3.18
CA ARG A 634 7.04 38.29 -2.78
C ARG A 634 6.59 37.47 -1.58
N THR A 635 6.63 36.16 -1.71
CA THR A 635 6.43 35.25 -0.56
C THR A 635 7.61 35.44 0.40
N PRO A 636 7.42 35.78 1.67
CA PRO A 636 8.52 35.99 2.60
C PRO A 636 9.40 34.74 2.73
N GLY A 637 10.73 34.91 2.50
CA GLY A 637 11.69 33.81 2.62
C GLY A 637 11.88 32.93 1.38
N VAL A 638 11.32 33.34 0.23
CA VAL A 638 11.55 32.70 -1.08
C VAL A 638 12.05 33.77 -2.05
N SER A 639 13.15 33.51 -2.74
CA SER A 639 13.65 34.39 -3.82
C SER A 639 14.08 33.58 -5.04
N THR A 640 13.91 34.15 -6.22
CA THR A 640 14.26 33.49 -7.47
C THR A 640 15.34 34.32 -8.19
N ASN A 641 16.44 33.63 -8.53
CA ASN A 641 17.61 34.26 -9.15
C ASN A 641 17.87 33.60 -10.50
N TYR A 642 18.19 34.44 -11.51
CA TYR A 642 18.61 33.98 -12.83
C TYR A 642 20.12 33.95 -12.89
N VAL A 643 20.70 32.78 -13.20
CA VAL A 643 22.14 32.54 -13.22
C VAL A 643 22.62 32.29 -14.65
N PRO A 644 23.15 33.30 -15.35
CA PRO A 644 23.67 33.14 -16.70
C PRO A 644 24.87 32.18 -16.74
N PHE A 645 25.02 31.49 -17.86
CA PHE A 645 26.19 30.66 -18.12
C PHE A 645 27.50 31.44 -18.08
N ASN A 646 28.54 30.86 -17.49
CA ASN A 646 29.83 31.45 -17.21
C ASN A 646 29.79 32.66 -16.25
N SER A 647 28.77 32.79 -15.43
CA SER A 647 28.64 33.85 -14.42
C SER A 647 28.81 33.31 -12.99
N MET A 648 29.17 34.25 -12.12
CA MET A 648 29.09 34.15 -10.68
C MET A 648 28.02 35.13 -10.23
N THR A 649 26.88 34.62 -9.81
CA THR A 649 25.67 35.39 -9.52
C THR A 649 25.45 35.48 -8.02
N PRO A 650 25.34 36.65 -7.40
CA PRO A 650 24.92 36.80 -6.03
C PRO A 650 23.46 36.44 -5.91
N LEU A 651 23.11 35.72 -4.85
CA LEU A 651 21.74 35.43 -4.51
C LEU A 651 21.10 36.67 -3.86
N GLU A 652 19.84 36.93 -4.16
CA GLU A 652 19.08 38.02 -3.52
C GLU A 652 18.92 37.75 -2.01
N GLU A 653 18.79 36.46 -1.64
CA GLU A 653 18.78 36.03 -0.26
C GLU A 653 19.80 34.90 -0.07
N GLU A 654 20.65 35.02 0.96
CA GLU A 654 21.56 33.93 1.35
C GLU A 654 20.83 32.76 1.96
N VAL A 655 21.35 31.54 1.74
CA VAL A 655 20.74 30.31 2.24
C VAL A 655 21.62 29.69 3.33
N SER A 656 21.07 29.57 4.50
CA SER A 656 21.71 29.01 5.70
C SER A 656 21.31 27.54 5.93
N THR A 657 21.87 26.96 6.98
CA THR A 657 21.45 25.64 7.49
C THR A 657 19.94 25.61 7.76
N GLY A 658 19.27 24.57 7.29
CA GLY A 658 17.81 24.43 7.32
C GLY A 658 17.11 25.01 6.09
N GLY A 659 17.82 25.65 5.18
CA GLY A 659 17.30 26.15 3.89
C GLY A 659 17.54 25.17 2.75
N SER A 660 17.01 25.53 1.57
CA SER A 660 17.14 24.75 0.32
C SER A 660 17.34 25.64 -0.89
N LEU A 661 17.98 25.07 -1.93
CA LEU A 661 18.02 25.66 -3.27
C LEU A 661 17.39 24.69 -4.26
N VAL A 662 16.61 25.22 -5.20
CA VAL A 662 16.12 24.47 -6.35
C VAL A 662 16.67 25.11 -7.61
N ILE A 663 17.41 24.34 -8.39
CA ILE A 663 18.03 24.72 -9.65
C ILE A 663 17.22 24.09 -10.77
N THR A 664 16.68 24.92 -11.66
CA THR A 664 15.91 24.46 -12.82
C THR A 664 16.48 25.04 -14.11
N ALA A 665 16.21 24.35 -15.22
CA ALA A 665 16.54 24.83 -16.57
C ALA A 665 15.41 24.41 -17.52
N PRO A 666 15.20 25.15 -18.64
CA PRO A 666 14.16 24.78 -19.60
C PRO A 666 14.37 23.40 -20.25
N SER A 667 15.60 22.93 -20.35
CA SER A 667 15.94 21.63 -20.93
C SER A 667 17.35 21.18 -20.57
N THR A 668 17.60 19.86 -20.75
CA THR A 668 18.97 19.29 -20.73
C THR A 668 19.36 18.76 -22.10
N ASN A 669 20.67 18.79 -22.39
CA ASN A 669 21.28 18.13 -23.53
C ASN A 669 22.35 17.15 -23.05
N LEU A 670 21.94 15.96 -22.64
CA LEU A 670 22.82 14.87 -22.24
C LEU A 670 23.41 14.13 -23.44
N ASP A 671 22.78 14.22 -24.62
CA ASP A 671 23.17 13.51 -25.85
C ASP A 671 24.28 14.22 -26.66
N ILE A 672 25.06 15.12 -26.05
CA ILE A 672 26.14 15.84 -26.75
C ILE A 672 27.18 14.85 -27.30
N PRO A 673 27.31 14.71 -28.63
CA PRO A 673 28.14 13.65 -29.20
C PRO A 673 29.63 13.92 -29.08
N ARG A 674 30.37 12.91 -28.77
CA ARG A 674 31.79 12.63 -29.04
C ARG A 674 32.87 13.04 -28.04
N ARG A 675 32.68 13.95 -27.09
CA ARG A 675 33.64 14.17 -25.99
C ARG A 675 32.91 14.44 -24.68
N GLU A 676 33.49 13.97 -23.58
CA GLU A 676 32.95 14.23 -22.26
C GLU A 676 32.94 15.73 -21.98
N ASN A 677 31.77 16.29 -21.72
CA ASN A 677 31.60 17.65 -21.24
C ASN A 677 31.28 17.62 -19.75
N LYS A 678 31.97 18.46 -18.99
CA LYS A 678 31.73 18.59 -17.55
C LYS A 678 31.11 19.96 -17.28
N THR A 679 29.87 19.97 -16.89
CA THR A 679 29.13 21.18 -16.47
C THR A 679 29.18 21.27 -14.95
N GLY A 680 29.64 22.43 -14.45
CA GLY A 680 29.81 22.70 -13.02
C GLY A 680 28.82 23.75 -12.50
N ILE A 681 28.22 23.44 -11.33
CA ILE A 681 27.45 24.39 -10.54
C ILE A 681 28.11 24.48 -9.17
N SER A 682 28.57 25.62 -8.76
CA SER A 682 29.20 25.84 -7.44
C SER A 682 28.30 26.69 -6.57
N LEU A 683 28.00 26.22 -5.39
CA LEU A 683 27.34 26.97 -4.32
C LEU A 683 28.43 27.52 -3.40
N ALA A 684 28.59 28.82 -3.37
CA ALA A 684 29.73 29.48 -2.73
C ALA A 684 29.32 30.40 -1.59
N SER A 685 30.23 30.53 -0.63
CA SER A 685 30.20 31.54 0.43
C SER A 685 31.27 32.58 0.11
N VAL A 686 30.84 33.84 -0.17
CA VAL A 686 31.69 34.95 -0.46
C VAL A 686 31.52 36.04 0.59
N ASP A 687 32.61 36.53 1.17
CA ASP A 687 32.55 37.60 2.18
C ASP A 687 31.98 38.86 1.56
N PRO A 688 31.03 39.56 2.22
CA PRO A 688 30.39 40.78 1.70
C PRO A 688 31.33 41.93 1.36
N GLY A 689 32.56 41.91 1.85
CA GLY A 689 33.60 42.93 1.60
C GLY A 689 34.65 42.57 0.55
N SER A 690 34.53 41.40 -0.09
CA SER A 690 35.51 40.92 -1.06
C SER A 690 35.19 41.48 -2.47
N ASN A 691 36.03 42.41 -2.96
CA ASN A 691 35.92 42.94 -4.33
C ASN A 691 36.45 41.97 -5.41
N ASN A 692 36.85 40.73 -5.05
CA ASN A 692 37.56 39.85 -5.96
C ASN A 692 36.81 38.49 -6.17
N VAL A 693 35.57 38.60 -6.64
CA VAL A 693 34.69 37.46 -6.95
C VAL A 693 35.18 36.67 -8.18
N THR A 694 36.11 37.20 -8.95
CA THR A 694 36.64 36.56 -10.16
C THR A 694 37.73 35.53 -9.88
N ASN A 695 38.44 35.65 -8.74
CA ASN A 695 39.49 34.70 -8.36
C ASN A 695 38.89 33.53 -7.54
N GLN A 696 38.86 32.33 -8.14
CA GLN A 696 38.35 31.12 -7.51
C GLN A 696 39.06 30.73 -6.21
N GLU A 697 40.27 31.21 -5.96
CA GLU A 697 41.04 30.89 -4.76
C GLU A 697 40.64 31.73 -3.55
N SER A 698 39.80 32.78 -3.73
CA SER A 698 39.48 33.74 -2.70
C SER A 698 38.18 33.46 -1.89
N TYR A 699 37.43 32.43 -2.20
CA TYR A 699 36.18 32.13 -1.52
C TYR A 699 35.97 30.64 -1.33
N ASP A 700 35.17 30.30 -0.31
CA ASP A 700 34.80 28.91 -0.02
C ASP A 700 33.75 28.40 -1.02
N ILE A 701 33.95 27.21 -1.58
CA ILE A 701 32.94 26.49 -2.35
C ILE A 701 32.34 25.44 -1.41
N LEU A 702 31.16 25.72 -0.91
CA LEU A 702 30.49 24.86 0.07
C LEU A 702 30.04 23.54 -0.56
N LEU A 703 29.47 23.61 -1.77
CA LEU A 703 29.11 22.44 -2.57
C LEU A 703 29.40 22.72 -4.06
N HIS A 704 30.11 21.83 -4.69
CA HIS A 704 30.42 21.84 -6.10
C HIS A 704 29.79 20.62 -6.77
N ILE A 705 28.83 20.87 -7.63
CA ILE A 705 28.09 19.82 -8.38
C ILE A 705 28.66 19.80 -9.80
N VAL A 706 29.11 18.63 -10.24
CA VAL A 706 29.63 18.43 -11.60
C VAL A 706 28.82 17.35 -12.31
N ILE A 707 28.26 17.69 -13.45
CA ILE A 707 27.52 16.79 -14.31
C ILE A 707 28.41 16.41 -15.50
N HIS A 708 28.63 15.11 -15.67
CA HIS A 708 29.43 14.51 -16.72
C HIS A 708 28.51 14.00 -17.83
N SER A 709 28.49 14.67 -18.98
CA SER A 709 27.53 14.38 -20.07
C SER A 709 27.67 12.97 -20.65
N LYS A 710 28.90 12.45 -20.80
CA LYS A 710 29.14 11.14 -21.43
C LYS A 710 28.93 9.96 -20.50
N SER A 711 29.32 10.11 -19.24
CA SER A 711 29.19 9.07 -18.23
C SER A 711 27.87 9.11 -17.48
N HIS A 712 27.08 10.15 -17.74
CA HIS A 712 25.82 10.44 -17.03
C HIS A 712 25.99 10.37 -15.51
N LEU A 713 27.08 10.98 -15.04
CA LEU A 713 27.49 10.98 -13.64
C LEU A 713 27.28 12.38 -13.06
N LEU A 714 26.65 12.47 -11.91
CA LEU A 714 26.66 13.65 -11.05
C LEU A 714 27.65 13.39 -9.92
N SER A 715 28.61 14.29 -9.74
CA SER A 715 29.57 14.22 -8.65
C SER A 715 29.58 15.52 -7.84
N CYS A 716 29.77 15.38 -6.54
CA CYS A 716 29.79 16.49 -5.60
C CYS A 716 31.13 16.53 -4.82
N SER A 717 31.62 17.75 -4.58
CA SER A 717 32.82 18.01 -3.77
C SER A 717 32.72 19.39 -3.12
N SER A 718 33.67 19.75 -2.27
CA SER A 718 33.77 21.06 -1.64
C SER A 718 35.21 21.56 -1.65
N ARG A 719 35.41 22.88 -1.43
CA ARG A 719 36.75 23.46 -1.38
C ARG A 719 36.80 24.69 -0.47
N GLU A 720 37.67 24.70 0.51
CA GLU A 720 38.04 25.93 1.24
C GLU A 720 38.90 26.90 0.35
N ALA A 721 38.77 28.18 0.58
CA ALA A 721 39.59 29.20 -0.08
C ALA A 721 41.08 28.87 0.04
N GLY A 722 41.79 28.91 -1.07
CA GLY A 722 43.24 28.60 -1.14
C GLY A 722 43.59 27.12 -1.01
N ARG A 723 42.63 26.19 -1.02
CA ARG A 723 42.88 24.74 -0.96
C ARG A 723 42.37 24.00 -2.21
N GLY A 724 42.76 22.74 -2.40
CA GLY A 724 42.19 21.85 -3.43
C GLY A 724 40.81 21.36 -3.09
N PHE A 725 40.08 20.84 -4.10
CA PHE A 725 38.78 20.19 -3.88
C PHE A 725 38.93 18.90 -3.06
N SER A 726 37.93 18.63 -2.23
CA SER A 726 37.77 17.33 -1.54
C SER A 726 37.59 16.21 -2.55
N ASN A 727 37.75 14.95 -2.11
CA ASN A 727 37.46 13.81 -2.95
C ASN A 727 35.99 13.84 -3.37
N PRO A 728 35.64 13.68 -4.66
CA PRO A 728 34.27 13.75 -5.13
C PRO A 728 33.50 12.48 -4.75
N THR A 729 32.27 12.68 -4.29
CA THR A 729 31.26 11.63 -4.18
C THR A 729 30.35 11.73 -5.39
N GLY A 730 30.05 10.64 -6.10
CA GLY A 730 29.29 10.69 -7.33
C GLY A 730 28.44 9.47 -7.58
N LEU A 731 27.36 9.67 -8.33
CA LEU A 731 26.42 8.62 -8.74
C LEU A 731 25.92 8.89 -10.18
N LYS A 732 25.54 7.83 -10.89
CA LYS A 732 24.88 7.96 -12.20
C LYS A 732 23.51 8.60 -12.06
N ILE A 733 23.21 9.56 -12.96
CA ILE A 733 21.94 10.30 -13.00
C ILE A 733 21.02 9.90 -14.14
N GLU A 734 21.41 8.95 -14.97
CA GLU A 734 20.55 8.37 -16.00
C GLU A 734 19.79 7.18 -15.41
N PRO A 735 18.50 7.06 -15.60
CA PRO A 735 17.58 7.86 -16.43
C PRO A 735 16.87 9.01 -15.69
N TRP A 736 17.40 9.53 -14.59
CA TRP A 736 16.64 10.36 -13.63
C TRP A 736 16.55 11.85 -13.98
N LEU A 737 17.52 12.39 -14.72
CA LEU A 737 17.48 13.80 -15.10
C LEU A 737 16.60 13.97 -16.33
N ARG A 738 15.49 14.71 -16.19
CA ARG A 738 14.53 14.97 -17.27
C ARG A 738 15.18 15.76 -18.40
N LYS A 739 14.71 15.55 -19.64
CA LYS A 739 15.15 16.36 -20.81
C LYS A 739 14.56 17.77 -20.77
N ASP A 740 13.29 17.84 -20.36
CA ASP A 740 12.53 19.09 -20.24
C ASP A 740 12.30 19.40 -18.76
N ASP A 741 12.50 20.65 -18.38
CA ASP A 741 12.37 21.15 -17.00
C ASP A 741 13.15 20.32 -15.95
N PRO A 742 14.46 20.06 -16.16
CA PRO A 742 15.27 19.33 -15.19
C PRO A 742 15.40 20.11 -13.88
N ARG A 743 15.40 19.40 -12.77
CA ARG A 743 15.37 20.02 -11.46
C ARG A 743 16.42 19.40 -10.52
N ILE A 744 17.32 20.21 -9.96
CA ILE A 744 18.27 19.80 -8.92
C ILE A 744 17.92 20.59 -7.66
N ARG A 745 17.57 19.88 -6.59
CA ARG A 745 17.34 20.47 -5.27
C ARG A 745 18.51 20.14 -4.35
N VAL A 746 18.92 21.11 -3.54
CA VAL A 746 19.95 20.94 -2.51
C VAL A 746 19.39 21.42 -1.18
N ASP A 747 19.23 20.50 -0.25
CA ASP A 747 18.88 20.83 1.13
C ASP A 747 20.16 20.97 1.98
N ILE A 748 20.18 21.96 2.86
CA ILE A 748 21.36 22.33 3.64
C ILE A 748 21.18 21.88 5.07
N GLY A 749 21.77 20.74 5.42
CA GLY A 749 21.84 20.24 6.79
C GLY A 749 22.95 20.90 7.62
N ALA A 750 22.96 20.62 8.90
CA ALA A 750 24.04 21.08 9.80
C ALA A 750 25.39 20.43 9.46
N ASN A 751 25.37 19.17 9.05
CA ASN A 751 26.56 18.35 8.79
C ASN A 751 26.68 17.88 7.34
N ASP A 752 25.65 18.06 6.52
CA ASP A 752 25.57 17.50 5.18
C ASP A 752 24.80 18.41 4.20
N PHE A 753 24.94 18.10 2.91
CA PHE A 753 24.08 18.56 1.82
C PHE A 753 23.34 17.33 1.28
N ILE A 754 22.03 17.44 1.15
CA ILE A 754 21.22 16.40 0.51
C ILE A 754 20.86 16.86 -0.89
N VAL A 755 21.32 16.14 -1.90
CA VAL A 755 21.11 16.48 -3.31
C VAL A 755 20.05 15.58 -3.91
N TYR A 756 19.03 16.21 -4.49
CA TYR A 756 17.95 15.56 -5.21
C TYR A 756 18.02 15.91 -6.69
N VAL A 757 17.67 14.99 -7.56
CA VAL A 757 17.51 15.20 -9.00
C VAL A 757 16.11 14.78 -9.39
N ASP A 758 15.33 15.70 -9.98
CA ASP A 758 13.93 15.51 -10.36
C ASP A 758 13.07 14.86 -9.25
N GLY A 759 13.26 15.35 -8.02
CA GLY A 759 12.56 14.90 -6.83
C GLY A 759 13.17 13.67 -6.15
N ARG A 760 14.13 12.98 -6.78
CA ARG A 760 14.82 11.82 -6.20
C ARG A 760 16.06 12.22 -5.42
N ARG A 761 16.19 11.74 -4.21
CA ARG A 761 17.41 11.90 -3.39
C ARG A 761 18.54 11.07 -4.00
N ILE A 762 19.58 11.74 -4.49
CA ILE A 762 20.71 11.10 -5.19
C ILE A 762 21.92 10.94 -4.29
N LEU A 763 22.31 11.98 -3.57
CA LEU A 763 23.53 11.98 -2.76
C LEU A 763 23.30 12.66 -1.42
N VAL A 764 23.99 12.16 -0.41
CA VAL A 764 24.28 12.88 0.83
C VAL A 764 25.78 13.17 0.81
N VAL A 765 26.12 14.45 0.85
CA VAL A 765 27.50 14.92 0.81
C VAL A 765 27.85 15.52 2.15
N GLU A 766 28.85 14.99 2.84
CA GLU A 766 29.30 15.56 4.10
C GLU A 766 29.72 17.02 3.92
N ARG A 767 29.21 17.89 4.74
CA ARG A 767 29.56 19.31 4.74
C ARG A 767 30.95 19.52 5.34
N ALA A 768 31.97 19.43 4.49
CA ALA A 768 33.35 19.58 4.91
C ALA A 768 33.65 21.00 5.47
N ILE A 769 32.94 22.03 4.95
CA ILE A 769 33.02 23.41 5.45
C ILE A 769 31.74 23.71 6.22
N LYS A 770 31.83 23.72 7.55
CA LYS A 770 30.68 23.91 8.45
C LYS A 770 30.34 25.37 8.74
N ARG A 771 31.04 26.32 8.12
CA ARG A 771 30.86 27.76 8.28
C ARG A 771 30.34 28.39 7.00
N GLY A 772 29.73 29.54 7.13
CA GLY A 772 29.23 30.34 6.01
C GLY A 772 27.89 29.89 5.44
N ASN A 773 27.18 30.83 4.85
CA ASN A 773 25.93 30.63 4.14
C ASN A 773 26.21 30.62 2.63
N ILE A 774 25.31 30.02 1.84
CA ILE A 774 25.41 30.11 0.39
C ILE A 774 24.94 31.50 -0.03
N THR A 775 25.83 32.25 -0.57
CA THR A 775 25.63 33.69 -1.01
C THR A 775 25.69 33.86 -2.51
N HIS A 776 26.33 32.94 -3.22
CA HIS A 776 26.55 33.02 -4.67
C HIS A 776 26.41 31.66 -5.34
N VAL A 777 25.97 31.65 -6.60
CA VAL A 777 25.96 30.50 -7.48
C VAL A 777 26.82 30.77 -8.70
N LYS A 778 27.69 29.81 -9.03
CA LYS A 778 28.49 29.84 -10.26
C LYS A 778 28.11 28.72 -11.19
N TYR A 779 27.81 29.06 -12.44
CA TYR A 779 27.44 28.13 -13.50
C TYR A 779 28.42 28.18 -14.65
N PHE A 780 29.05 27.07 -15.03
CA PHE A 780 30.13 27.04 -16.02
C PHE A 780 30.41 25.65 -16.60
N THR A 781 31.22 25.58 -17.67
CA THR A 781 31.83 24.30 -18.15
C THR A 781 33.33 24.32 -17.89
N PHE A 782 33.93 23.14 -17.72
CA PHE A 782 35.38 22.98 -17.54
C PHE A 782 36.16 23.20 -18.83
N ASP A 783 35.54 22.97 -19.98
CA ASP A 783 36.14 23.14 -21.30
C ASP A 783 35.64 24.46 -21.92
N GLN A 784 36.53 25.44 -22.12
CA GLN A 784 36.20 26.71 -22.75
C GLN A 784 35.62 26.52 -24.16
N GLY A 785 34.51 27.17 -24.44
CA GLY A 785 33.83 27.18 -25.74
C GLY A 785 32.86 26.02 -26.00
N LYS A 786 32.56 25.17 -25.00
CA LYS A 786 31.53 24.16 -25.11
C LYS A 786 30.21 24.60 -24.49
N ASP A 787 29.10 24.08 -25.05
CA ASP A 787 27.77 24.30 -24.48
C ASP A 787 27.61 23.47 -23.21
N PRO A 788 26.95 24.04 -22.19
CA PRO A 788 26.64 23.30 -20.95
C PRO A 788 25.57 22.20 -21.15
N VAL A 789 25.50 21.29 -20.21
CA VAL A 789 24.45 20.25 -20.19
C VAL A 789 23.06 20.87 -20.03
N PHE A 790 22.94 21.92 -19.26
CA PHE A 790 21.72 22.73 -19.16
C PHE A 790 21.66 23.86 -20.19
N ALA A 791 20.53 24.55 -20.27
CA ALA A 791 20.38 25.76 -21.04
C ALA A 791 21.43 26.83 -20.63
N LYS A 792 21.60 27.88 -21.44
CA LYS A 792 22.57 28.97 -21.18
C LYS A 792 22.25 29.83 -19.95
N GLU A 793 21.11 29.57 -19.31
CA GLU A 793 20.69 30.24 -18.09
C GLU A 793 20.00 29.23 -17.17
N LEU A 794 20.33 29.29 -15.88
CA LEU A 794 19.64 28.51 -14.83
C LEU A 794 18.74 29.47 -14.05
N THR A 795 17.64 28.91 -13.56
CA THR A 795 16.83 29.54 -12.51
C THR A 795 17.18 28.90 -11.19
N VAL A 796 17.54 29.71 -10.20
CA VAL A 796 17.84 29.22 -8.83
C VAL A 796 16.87 29.88 -7.87
N THR A 797 15.97 29.08 -7.34
CA THR A 797 15.03 29.52 -6.30
C THR A 797 15.57 29.11 -4.94
N THR A 798 15.66 30.07 -4.04
CA THR A 798 16.16 29.89 -2.69
C THR A 798 15.02 29.88 -1.68
N TYR A 799 15.12 29.03 -0.68
CA TYR A 799 14.14 28.87 0.38
C TYR A 799 14.85 28.94 1.71
N ARG A 800 14.36 29.76 2.64
CA ARG A 800 14.96 29.92 3.98
C ARG A 800 14.82 28.65 4.83
N GLN A 801 13.79 27.88 4.56
CA GLN A 801 13.53 26.60 5.22
C GLN A 801 13.26 25.52 4.19
N THR A 802 13.73 24.31 4.44
CA THR A 802 13.53 23.15 3.55
C THR A 802 12.06 22.88 3.27
N GLY A 803 11.19 23.10 4.25
CA GLY A 803 9.73 22.95 4.12
C GLY A 803 9.02 24.00 3.23
N MET A 804 9.74 25.00 2.75
CA MET A 804 9.20 26.01 1.81
C MET A 804 9.36 25.61 0.33
N VAL A 805 10.09 24.53 0.05
CA VAL A 805 10.29 24.03 -1.34
C VAL A 805 9.03 23.32 -1.79
N PRO A 806 8.36 23.76 -2.86
CA PRO A 806 7.15 23.16 -3.37
C PRO A 806 7.37 21.77 -4.00
#